data_93a50d538477aabd257618f1b0ea353a
#
_entry.id   93a50d538477aabd257618f1b0ea353a
#
_cell.length_a   1.000
_cell.length_b   1.000
_cell.length_c   1.000
_cell.angle_alpha   90.00
_cell.angle_beta   90.00
_cell.angle_gamma   90.00
#
_symmetry.space_group_name_H-M   'P 1'
#
loop_
_entity.id
_entity.type
_entity.pdbx_description
1 polymer ?
#
loop_
_entity_poly.entity_id
_entity_poly.type
_entity_poly.pdbx_seq_one_letter_code
_entity_poly.pdbx_strand_id
1 'polypeptide(L)'
;MKKHIPEATRLLIVALLFGIRLSGAAQQPTTDSIATPDNELEGVSVIGYRKINTGNIHKQIFELEAKGVPKGASADRALRYVPGLLMGSAGYSILGSEQVAQVLIDGAPASPEELASLPAQSIWRIEVLRGGVDGDRINIRRLRSLTREFKGRIDLGLSQPARYSASANLTLQTPTTVLTFVPSALWSRQEISSQLDRKSAGVAHGWHHQTTTKTKQASSLLRFDFFPSKHWDNTLVAMYSRNGHGGFSESTQDALPSQRMDETGYMQVLQGHLASRYKWGESFLRLRGHLASEWDRQELSLQTAAHEAENTYRSLTGDLTYQTKLKGRAGRHKLNTSYALTHRETRSSYSPQRYKSLIHALKLGDEVSWGELWGGDFLLDMQYDEQRLSTLTRRAWYVLPYASLYYSGARDAVELSYDLSVSRPTGEIVDPTRYYTSDTEYTEGNASIANERTHTLALRYQRQVKQTFLSMAFTYTRTLDAIGRIHALADPQLETWANVGLSTSYALSLGVNSSFFEHKMNLNLGTALGYVTKEIAPEYRLTALSAGGSGLFYRGTLNLSYTTSRDWTYTIYAQWSGRELTFSYQRDHLPYVYFEVNKSFLDDRLSLTLSLLNPWGTMRTDTRYFFRDVTQTRWVTNNHSSGVRLGLTYSFGKRFRTRQGNETIEQTDRKGK
;
A
#
# COMPACT_ATOMS: atom_id res chain seq x y z
N MET A 1 11.48 -22.89 32.91
CA MET A 1 11.67 -22.09 31.71
C MET A 1 11.10 -20.69 31.95
N LYS A 2 11.94 -19.72 32.29
CA LYS A 2 11.52 -18.32 32.48
C LYS A 2 11.54 -17.65 31.10
N LYS A 3 10.36 -17.33 30.56
CA LYS A 3 10.23 -16.56 29.28
C LYS A 3 10.67 -15.11 29.54
N HIS A 4 11.80 -14.73 28.95
CA HIS A 4 12.23 -13.33 28.92
C HIS A 4 11.29 -12.54 27.99
N ILE A 5 10.53 -11.61 28.55
CA ILE A 5 9.82 -10.56 27.79
C ILE A 5 10.90 -9.52 27.42
N PRO A 6 11.06 -9.15 26.14
CA PRO A 6 12.03 -8.15 25.74
C PRO A 6 11.83 -6.83 26.48
N GLU A 7 12.92 -6.16 26.87
CA GLU A 7 12.89 -4.90 27.65
C GLU A 7 12.10 -3.79 26.98
N ALA A 8 12.07 -3.75 25.65
CA ALA A 8 11.25 -2.79 24.89
C ALA A 8 9.75 -2.90 25.18
N THR A 9 9.24 -4.12 25.47
CA THR A 9 7.83 -4.34 25.82
C THR A 9 7.52 -3.86 27.24
N ARG A 10 8.50 -3.88 28.15
CA ARG A 10 8.34 -3.37 29.52
C ARG A 10 8.28 -1.83 29.53
N LEU A 11 9.06 -1.15 28.70
CA LEU A 11 9.06 0.32 28.57
C LEU A 11 7.74 0.83 27.98
N LEU A 12 7.15 0.10 27.02
CA LEU A 12 5.86 0.47 26.41
C LEU A 12 4.70 0.34 27.41
N ILE A 13 4.70 -0.70 28.24
CA ILE A 13 3.68 -0.93 29.29
C ILE A 13 3.81 0.11 30.41
N VAL A 14 5.01 0.52 30.79
CA VAL A 14 5.23 1.56 31.80
C VAL A 14 4.79 2.93 31.31
N ALA A 15 5.04 3.27 30.05
CA ALA A 15 4.56 4.53 29.44
C ALA A 15 3.03 4.59 29.35
N LEU A 16 2.37 3.47 29.09
CA LEU A 16 0.90 3.36 29.07
C LEU A 16 0.26 3.49 30.47
N LEU A 17 0.92 3.01 31.52
CA LEU A 17 0.42 3.07 32.89
C LEU A 17 0.58 4.48 33.53
N PHE A 18 1.57 5.26 33.10
CA PHE A 18 1.76 6.64 33.57
C PHE A 18 0.77 7.65 32.96
N GLY A 19 0.22 7.36 31.74
CA GLY A 19 -0.77 8.23 31.08
C GLY A 19 -2.18 8.23 31.71
N ILE A 20 -2.48 7.28 32.60
CA ILE A 20 -3.86 7.07 33.11
C ILE A 20 -4.13 7.86 34.42
N ARG A 21 -3.14 8.48 35.05
CA ARG A 21 -3.32 9.15 36.37
C ARG A 21 -3.54 10.66 36.36
N LEU A 22 -3.78 11.30 35.24
CA LEU A 22 -4.07 12.74 35.16
C LEU A 22 -5.51 13.03 34.66
N SER A 23 -6.50 12.68 35.45
CA SER A 23 -7.85 13.23 35.29
C SER A 23 -8.57 13.31 36.61
N GLY A 24 -8.33 14.40 37.32
CA GLY A 24 -9.12 14.86 38.46
C GLY A 24 -9.44 16.33 38.29
N ALA A 25 -10.73 16.67 38.38
CA ALA A 25 -11.36 17.97 38.39
C ALA A 25 -11.78 18.58 37.04
N ALA A 26 -13.00 18.27 36.62
CA ALA A 26 -13.76 19.08 35.68
C ALA A 26 -15.01 19.63 36.38
N GLN A 27 -15.07 20.96 36.49
CA GLN A 27 -16.26 21.69 36.83
C GLN A 27 -17.33 21.51 35.75
N GLN A 28 -18.57 21.29 36.20
CA GLN A 28 -19.75 21.23 35.32
C GLN A 28 -20.08 22.63 34.79
N PRO A 29 -20.34 22.81 33.50
CA PRO A 29 -21.10 23.94 33.01
C PRO A 29 -22.58 23.59 32.92
N THR A 30 -23.39 24.50 33.37
CA THR A 30 -24.86 24.52 33.35
C THR A 30 -25.39 24.43 31.90
N THR A 31 -26.43 23.62 31.80
CA THR A 31 -27.24 23.40 30.59
C THR A 31 -28.08 24.62 30.25
N ASP A 32 -27.93 25.13 29.03
CA ASP A 32 -29.02 25.78 28.32
C ASP A 32 -29.32 25.01 27.03
N SER A 33 -30.51 24.43 27.03
CA SER A 33 -31.05 23.63 25.95
C SER A 33 -31.73 24.53 24.93
N ILE A 34 -31.13 24.65 23.73
CA ILE A 34 -31.87 25.14 22.56
C ILE A 34 -32.22 23.90 21.72
N ALA A 35 -33.49 23.56 21.74
CA ALA A 35 -34.07 22.53 20.88
C ALA A 35 -34.13 23.05 19.43
N THR A 36 -33.40 22.44 18.54
CA THR A 36 -33.60 22.55 17.08
C THR A 36 -34.48 21.41 16.57
N PRO A 37 -35.47 21.68 15.70
CA PRO A 37 -36.44 20.68 15.26
C PRO A 37 -35.76 19.59 14.43
N ASP A 38 -36.06 18.34 14.76
CA ASP A 38 -35.73 17.15 14.00
C ASP A 38 -36.48 17.14 12.65
N ASN A 39 -35.83 17.56 11.60
CA ASN A 39 -36.25 17.22 10.24
C ASN A 39 -35.57 15.90 9.84
N GLU A 40 -36.20 14.78 10.16
CA GLU A 40 -35.90 13.50 9.53
C GLU A 40 -36.42 13.53 8.09
N LEU A 41 -35.53 13.83 7.15
CA LEU A 41 -35.76 13.52 5.74
C LEU A 41 -35.61 12.02 5.57
N GLU A 42 -36.69 11.34 5.21
CA GLU A 42 -36.71 9.94 4.79
C GLU A 42 -35.64 9.68 3.71
N GLY A 43 -34.71 8.80 4.03
CA GLY A 43 -33.47 8.65 3.27
C GLY A 43 -33.64 7.84 2.00
N VAL A 44 -33.48 8.48 0.87
CA VAL A 44 -33.10 7.83 -0.37
C VAL A 44 -31.60 7.49 -0.29
N SER A 45 -31.26 6.19 -0.38
CA SER A 45 -29.87 5.71 -0.31
C SER A 45 -29.16 6.05 -1.62
N VAL A 46 -28.20 6.96 -1.56
CA VAL A 46 -27.42 7.43 -2.71
C VAL A 46 -25.95 7.08 -2.47
N ILE A 47 -25.34 6.32 -3.38
CA ILE A 47 -23.91 6.00 -3.33
C ILE A 47 -23.16 7.04 -4.17
N GLY A 48 -22.32 7.88 -3.56
CA GLY A 48 -21.54 8.88 -4.28
C GLY A 48 -20.47 9.54 -3.44
N TYR A 49 -19.42 9.94 -4.11
CA TYR A 49 -18.45 10.90 -3.60
C TYR A 49 -18.72 12.26 -4.19
N ARG A 50 -18.79 13.28 -3.36
CA ARG A 50 -18.73 14.65 -3.82
C ARG A 50 -17.28 15.07 -3.94
N LYS A 51 -16.79 15.31 -5.16
CA LYS A 51 -15.49 15.93 -5.38
C LYS A 51 -15.57 17.39 -4.99
N ILE A 52 -14.71 17.81 -4.07
CA ILE A 52 -14.50 19.22 -3.78
C ILE A 52 -13.44 19.73 -4.77
N ASN A 53 -13.77 20.73 -5.54
CA ASN A 53 -12.78 21.40 -6.39
C ASN A 53 -11.83 22.20 -5.49
N THR A 54 -10.58 21.77 -5.39
CA THR A 54 -9.54 22.42 -4.57
C THR A 54 -8.78 23.51 -5.35
N GLY A 55 -9.02 23.64 -6.66
CA GLY A 55 -8.19 24.48 -7.53
C GLY A 55 -6.78 23.94 -7.74
N ASN A 56 -6.52 22.70 -7.30
CA ASN A 56 -5.22 22.04 -7.41
C ASN A 56 -5.41 20.57 -7.81
N ILE A 57 -4.83 20.16 -8.93
CA ILE A 57 -4.91 18.79 -9.44
C ILE A 57 -4.14 17.79 -8.57
N HIS A 58 -3.11 18.27 -7.83
CA HIS A 58 -2.33 17.43 -6.92
C HIS A 58 -3.10 17.06 -5.66
N LYS A 59 -4.12 17.84 -5.29
CA LYS A 59 -4.93 17.61 -4.11
C LYS A 59 -6.39 17.43 -4.51
N GLN A 60 -6.86 16.20 -4.53
CA GLN A 60 -8.25 15.87 -4.76
C GLN A 60 -8.92 15.49 -3.45
N ILE A 61 -10.06 16.07 -3.17
CA ILE A 61 -10.83 15.78 -1.95
C ILE A 61 -12.15 15.19 -2.39
N PHE A 62 -12.44 14.01 -1.84
CA PHE A 62 -13.71 13.30 -2.03
C PHE A 62 -14.41 13.23 -0.68
N GLU A 63 -15.48 14.00 -0.51
CA GLU A 63 -16.36 13.84 0.65
C GLU A 63 -17.17 12.56 0.49
N LEU A 64 -17.16 11.73 1.52
CA LEU A 64 -18.01 10.57 1.58
C LEU A 64 -19.41 11.02 2.04
N GLU A 65 -20.36 11.01 1.14
CA GLU A 65 -21.74 11.18 1.53
C GLU A 65 -22.20 9.94 2.29
N ALA A 66 -22.98 10.11 3.36
CA ALA A 66 -23.43 9.01 4.22
C ALA A 66 -24.17 7.88 3.45
N LYS A 67 -24.60 8.18 2.24
CA LYS A 67 -25.28 7.29 1.29
C LYS A 67 -24.35 6.74 0.20
N GLY A 68 -23.04 7.05 0.24
CA GLY A 68 -22.12 6.85 -0.88
C GLY A 68 -21.37 5.53 -0.92
N VAL A 69 -21.45 4.72 0.14
CA VAL A 69 -20.74 3.44 0.23
C VAL A 69 -21.70 2.39 0.73
N PRO A 70 -21.59 1.13 0.28
CA PRO A 70 -22.45 0.05 0.78
C PRO A 70 -22.49 0.05 2.31
N LYS A 71 -23.68 -0.09 2.85
CA LYS A 71 -23.90 -0.17 4.29
C LYS A 71 -23.06 -1.32 4.87
N GLY A 72 -22.40 -1.08 6.00
CA GLY A 72 -21.50 -2.06 6.60
C GLY A 72 -20.12 -2.22 5.91
N ALA A 73 -19.81 -1.39 4.89
CA ALA A 73 -18.50 -1.44 4.25
C ALA A 73 -17.37 -0.95 5.17
N SER A 74 -16.15 -1.43 4.90
CA SER A 74 -14.91 -0.94 5.51
C SER A 74 -14.30 0.22 4.73
N ALA A 75 -13.30 0.87 5.30
CA ALA A 75 -12.52 1.90 4.63
C ALA A 75 -11.80 1.35 3.38
N ASP A 76 -11.24 0.15 3.44
CA ASP A 76 -10.64 -0.52 2.28
C ASP A 76 -11.66 -0.63 1.13
N ARG A 77 -12.88 -1.03 1.45
CA ARG A 77 -13.93 -1.11 0.45
C ARG A 77 -14.34 0.27 -0.08
N ALA A 78 -14.39 1.29 0.79
CA ALA A 78 -14.70 2.66 0.40
C ALA A 78 -13.67 3.22 -0.59
N LEU A 79 -12.38 2.94 -0.42
CA LEU A 79 -11.32 3.39 -1.33
C LEU A 79 -11.50 2.87 -2.77
N ARG A 80 -12.12 1.71 -2.97
CA ARG A 80 -12.37 1.15 -4.31
C ARG A 80 -13.38 1.94 -5.15
N TYR A 81 -14.14 2.83 -4.51
CA TYR A 81 -15.09 3.72 -5.18
C TYR A 81 -14.51 5.11 -5.47
N VAL A 82 -13.31 5.42 -4.93
CA VAL A 82 -12.67 6.72 -5.14
C VAL A 82 -12.15 6.85 -6.57
N PRO A 83 -12.55 7.90 -7.31
CA PRO A 83 -12.11 8.10 -8.67
C PRO A 83 -10.58 8.18 -8.78
N GLY A 84 -10.02 7.48 -9.77
CA GLY A 84 -8.60 7.50 -10.05
C GLY A 84 -7.73 6.72 -9.08
N LEU A 85 -8.30 5.92 -8.17
CA LEU A 85 -7.56 4.93 -7.40
C LEU A 85 -7.63 3.56 -8.05
N LEU A 86 -6.49 2.88 -8.12
CA LEU A 86 -6.34 1.51 -8.60
C LEU A 86 -5.85 0.64 -7.44
N MET A 87 -6.49 -0.49 -7.23
CA MET A 87 -6.04 -1.47 -6.25
C MET A 87 -5.15 -2.51 -6.96
N GLY A 88 -3.90 -2.65 -6.51
CA GLY A 88 -2.96 -3.68 -6.94
C GLY A 88 -2.70 -4.71 -5.86
N SER A 89 -1.86 -5.70 -6.15
CA SER A 89 -1.40 -6.70 -5.17
C SER A 89 -0.57 -6.09 -4.03
N ALA A 90 0.16 -5.01 -4.32
CA ALA A 90 1.01 -4.29 -3.36
C ALA A 90 0.27 -3.17 -2.60
N GLY A 91 -0.98 -2.85 -2.95
CA GLY A 91 -1.75 -1.77 -2.33
C GLY A 91 -2.44 -0.87 -3.36
N TYR A 92 -2.78 0.34 -2.94
CA TYR A 92 -3.42 1.34 -3.79
C TYR A 92 -2.39 2.18 -4.54
N SER A 93 -2.65 2.46 -5.81
CA SER A 93 -1.91 3.43 -6.62
C SER A 93 -2.87 4.49 -7.17
N ILE A 94 -2.33 5.66 -7.52
CA ILE A 94 -3.09 6.73 -8.16
C ILE A 94 -2.95 6.56 -9.67
N LEU A 95 -4.03 6.67 -10.42
CA LEU A 95 -4.03 6.50 -11.88
C LEU A 95 -2.99 7.42 -12.54
N GLY A 96 -2.13 6.84 -13.38
CA GLY A 96 -1.01 7.54 -13.99
C GLY A 96 0.23 7.67 -13.08
N SER A 97 0.26 6.97 -11.93
CA SER A 97 1.45 6.74 -11.13
C SER A 97 1.81 5.25 -11.15
N GLU A 98 3.09 4.92 -11.23
CA GLU A 98 3.57 3.55 -11.11
C GLU A 98 3.88 3.17 -9.65
N GLN A 99 3.90 4.16 -8.77
CA GLN A 99 4.20 3.96 -7.35
C GLN A 99 2.94 3.60 -6.56
N VAL A 100 3.12 2.78 -5.52
CA VAL A 100 2.09 2.51 -4.53
C VAL A 100 1.96 3.72 -3.62
N ALA A 101 0.74 4.25 -3.51
CA ALA A 101 0.46 5.39 -2.65
C ALA A 101 0.42 4.97 -1.17
N GLN A 102 1.01 5.78 -0.30
CA GLN A 102 0.90 5.56 1.13
C GLN A 102 -0.51 5.88 1.61
N VAL A 103 -1.20 4.90 2.22
CA VAL A 103 -2.51 5.13 2.83
C VAL A 103 -2.34 5.60 4.27
N LEU A 104 -3.01 6.70 4.58
CA LEU A 104 -2.97 7.34 5.89
C LEU A 104 -4.39 7.43 6.48
N ILE A 105 -4.49 7.38 7.81
CA ILE A 105 -5.69 7.75 8.56
C ILE A 105 -5.33 8.93 9.46
N ASP A 106 -6.00 10.06 9.23
CA ASP A 106 -5.75 11.35 9.90
C ASP A 106 -4.27 11.80 9.86
N GLY A 107 -3.57 11.44 8.77
CA GLY A 107 -2.16 11.82 8.53
C GLY A 107 -1.13 10.84 9.08
N ALA A 108 -1.53 9.75 9.75
CA ALA A 108 -0.64 8.68 10.19
C ALA A 108 -0.83 7.42 9.33
N PRO A 109 0.22 6.63 9.05
CA PRO A 109 0.12 5.40 8.26
C PRO A 109 -0.95 4.45 8.78
N ALA A 110 -1.69 3.84 7.86
CA ALA A 110 -2.71 2.85 8.12
C ALA A 110 -2.20 1.45 7.77
N SER A 111 -2.49 0.46 8.61
CA SER A 111 -2.26 -0.93 8.26
C SER A 111 -3.42 -1.49 7.42
N PRO A 112 -3.19 -2.57 6.64
CA PRO A 112 -4.26 -3.27 5.91
C PRO A 112 -5.40 -3.72 6.83
N GLU A 113 -5.09 -4.20 8.03
CA GLU A 113 -6.06 -4.65 9.02
C GLU A 113 -6.90 -3.48 9.56
N GLU A 114 -6.27 -2.32 9.78
CA GLU A 114 -6.98 -1.10 10.18
C GLU A 114 -7.94 -0.65 9.09
N LEU A 115 -7.51 -0.64 7.83
CA LEU A 115 -8.36 -0.29 6.68
C LEU A 115 -9.53 -1.28 6.51
N ALA A 116 -9.28 -2.58 6.66
CA ALA A 116 -10.30 -3.61 6.55
C ALA A 116 -11.35 -3.54 7.67
N SER A 117 -10.97 -3.08 8.88
CA SER A 117 -11.83 -3.00 10.05
C SER A 117 -12.44 -1.63 10.31
N LEU A 118 -11.88 -0.53 9.77
CA LEU A 118 -12.41 0.82 9.93
C LEU A 118 -13.77 0.95 9.22
N PRO A 119 -14.87 1.29 9.91
CA PRO A 119 -16.16 1.47 9.26
C PRO A 119 -16.13 2.62 8.26
N ALA A 120 -16.59 2.41 7.03
CA ALA A 120 -16.67 3.46 6.03
C ALA A 120 -17.51 4.66 6.49
N GLN A 121 -18.55 4.41 7.29
CA GLN A 121 -19.41 5.46 7.88
C GLN A 121 -18.65 6.37 8.85
N SER A 122 -17.45 5.99 9.32
CA SER A 122 -16.59 6.84 10.15
C SER A 122 -15.74 7.80 9.33
N ILE A 123 -15.74 7.67 8.00
CA ILE A 123 -14.97 8.52 7.10
C ILE A 123 -15.75 9.79 6.81
N TRP A 124 -15.11 10.93 6.99
CA TRP A 124 -15.63 12.21 6.55
C TRP A 124 -15.27 12.47 5.09
N ARG A 125 -13.95 12.36 4.77
CA ARG A 125 -13.43 12.61 3.43
C ARG A 125 -12.18 11.80 3.16
N ILE A 126 -11.88 11.63 1.88
CA ILE A 126 -10.65 11.00 1.39
C ILE A 126 -9.90 12.05 0.58
N GLU A 127 -8.64 12.28 0.95
CA GLU A 127 -7.73 13.21 0.29
C GLU A 127 -6.74 12.40 -0.53
N VAL A 128 -6.78 12.54 -1.85
CA VAL A 128 -5.80 11.95 -2.77
C VAL A 128 -4.78 13.02 -3.10
N LEU A 129 -3.54 12.80 -2.69
CA LEU A 129 -2.42 13.73 -2.77
C LEU A 129 -1.35 13.13 -3.67
N ARG A 130 -0.93 13.87 -4.68
CA ARG A 130 0.10 13.44 -5.63
C ARG A 130 1.38 14.22 -5.43
N GLY A 131 2.52 13.53 -5.57
CA GLY A 131 3.82 14.15 -5.56
C GLY A 131 4.13 14.94 -4.29
N GLY A 132 4.97 15.96 -4.44
CA GLY A 132 5.42 16.82 -3.35
C GLY A 132 6.40 16.12 -2.39
N VAL A 133 6.65 16.76 -1.25
CA VAL A 133 7.68 16.35 -0.27
C VAL A 133 7.47 14.92 0.25
N ASP A 134 6.23 14.48 0.35
CA ASP A 134 5.87 13.17 0.93
C ASP A 134 5.47 12.10 -0.12
N GLY A 135 5.54 12.40 -1.43
CA GLY A 135 5.12 11.49 -2.51
C GLY A 135 3.60 11.30 -2.60
N ASP A 136 3.19 10.24 -3.30
CA ASP A 136 1.77 9.90 -3.51
C ASP A 136 1.13 9.34 -2.23
N ARG A 137 -0.01 9.93 -1.82
CA ARG A 137 -0.70 9.57 -0.58
C ARG A 137 -2.21 9.58 -0.72
N ILE A 138 -2.85 8.71 0.04
CA ILE A 138 -4.30 8.65 0.22
C ILE A 138 -4.57 8.85 1.69
N ASN A 139 -5.14 9.98 2.08
CA ASN A 139 -5.38 10.29 3.49
C ASN A 139 -6.87 10.23 3.81
N ILE A 140 -7.25 9.28 4.64
CA ILE A 140 -8.60 9.09 5.14
C ILE A 140 -8.78 9.99 6.36
N ARG A 141 -9.74 10.93 6.30
CA ARG A 141 -10.13 11.77 7.43
C ARG A 141 -11.37 11.22 8.07
N ARG A 142 -11.27 10.92 9.36
CA ARG A 142 -12.39 10.38 10.15
C ARG A 142 -13.33 11.49 10.66
N LEU A 143 -14.60 11.15 10.82
CA LEU A 143 -15.55 11.95 11.56
C LEU A 143 -15.15 11.97 13.04
N ARG A 144 -15.17 13.15 13.64
CA ARG A 144 -14.91 13.34 15.09
C ARG A 144 -16.20 13.66 15.80
N SER A 145 -16.45 13.06 16.95
CA SER A 145 -17.58 13.36 17.82
C SER A 145 -17.16 14.34 18.91
N LEU A 146 -18.07 15.21 19.31
CA LEU A 146 -17.91 16.13 20.44
C LEU A 146 -18.23 15.49 21.78
N THR A 147 -18.84 14.31 21.76
CA THR A 147 -19.28 13.59 22.95
C THR A 147 -18.40 12.37 23.20
N ARG A 148 -18.40 11.92 24.46
CA ARG A 148 -17.76 10.64 24.81
C ARG A 148 -18.56 9.50 24.22
N GLU A 149 -17.93 8.67 23.42
CA GLU A 149 -18.57 7.55 22.72
C GLU A 149 -17.68 6.32 22.73
N PHE A 150 -18.31 5.17 22.91
CA PHE A 150 -17.71 3.87 22.62
C PHE A 150 -18.44 3.22 21.47
N LYS A 151 -17.69 2.77 20.48
CA LYS A 151 -18.23 2.12 19.28
C LYS A 151 -17.26 1.05 18.81
N GLY A 152 -17.82 0.07 18.14
CA GLY A 152 -17.00 -0.99 17.61
C GLY A 152 -17.64 -1.68 16.41
N ARG A 153 -16.80 -2.45 15.76
CA ARG A 153 -17.15 -3.31 14.64
C ARG A 153 -16.42 -4.64 14.83
N ILE A 154 -17.12 -5.73 14.58
CA ILE A 154 -16.58 -7.09 14.56
C ILE A 154 -16.82 -7.67 13.18
N ASP A 155 -15.78 -8.22 12.58
CA ASP A 155 -15.83 -8.86 11.28
C ASP A 155 -15.41 -10.32 11.41
N LEU A 156 -16.22 -11.22 10.90
CA LEU A 156 -15.93 -12.66 10.80
C LEU A 156 -15.97 -13.06 9.33
N GLY A 157 -14.99 -13.85 8.91
CA GLY A 157 -14.88 -14.34 7.54
C GLY A 157 -14.61 -15.84 7.50
N LEU A 158 -15.37 -16.52 6.64
CA LEU A 158 -15.22 -17.94 6.34
C LEU A 158 -15.07 -18.10 4.84
N SER A 159 -14.17 -18.94 4.38
CA SER A 159 -14.10 -19.27 2.96
C SER A 159 -13.76 -20.73 2.69
N GLN A 160 -14.15 -21.16 1.52
CA GLN A 160 -13.77 -22.40 0.91
C GLN A 160 -13.07 -22.06 -0.42
N PRO A 161 -11.79 -22.42 -0.61
CA PRO A 161 -10.91 -23.22 0.27
C PRO A 161 -10.65 -22.58 1.65
N ALA A 162 -10.28 -23.40 2.60
CA ALA A 162 -10.31 -23.11 4.03
C ALA A 162 -9.47 -21.88 4.42
N ARG A 163 -10.17 -20.79 4.75
CA ARG A 163 -9.60 -19.57 5.33
C ARG A 163 -10.60 -18.98 6.30
N TYR A 164 -10.20 -18.79 7.54
CA TYR A 164 -11.02 -18.24 8.61
C TYR A 164 -10.37 -16.98 9.13
N SER A 165 -11.13 -15.92 9.28
CA SER A 165 -10.65 -14.64 9.80
C SER A 165 -11.61 -14.06 10.82
N ALA A 166 -11.06 -13.41 11.84
CA ALA A 166 -11.79 -12.63 12.81
C ALA A 166 -11.03 -11.34 13.06
N SER A 167 -11.72 -10.21 13.08
CA SER A 167 -11.14 -8.93 13.49
C SER A 167 -12.16 -8.09 14.21
N ALA A 168 -11.67 -7.15 15.03
CA ALA A 168 -12.51 -6.13 15.65
C ALA A 168 -11.85 -4.76 15.52
N ASN A 169 -12.67 -3.71 15.49
CA ASN A 169 -12.23 -2.33 15.61
C ASN A 169 -13.02 -1.71 16.78
N LEU A 170 -12.34 -1.45 17.87
CA LEU A 170 -12.91 -0.92 19.09
C LEU A 170 -12.40 0.50 19.27
N THR A 171 -13.30 1.48 19.26
CA THR A 171 -12.94 2.91 19.34
C THR A 171 -13.62 3.56 20.54
N LEU A 172 -12.80 4.12 21.43
CA LEU A 172 -13.23 5.02 22.49
C LEU A 172 -12.85 6.45 22.09
N GLN A 173 -13.85 7.31 22.01
CA GLN A 173 -13.67 8.69 21.57
C GLN A 173 -14.13 9.65 22.67
N THR A 174 -13.37 10.73 22.86
CA THR A 174 -13.72 11.91 23.64
C THR A 174 -13.49 13.15 22.77
N PRO A 175 -13.86 14.36 23.20
CA PRO A 175 -13.60 15.58 22.41
C PRO A 175 -12.12 15.80 22.08
N THR A 176 -11.21 15.36 22.94
CA THR A 176 -9.77 15.58 22.79
C THR A 176 -8.96 14.33 22.49
N THR A 177 -9.55 13.14 22.56
CA THR A 177 -8.82 11.89 22.38
C THR A 177 -9.63 10.88 21.57
N VAL A 178 -8.93 10.07 20.78
CA VAL A 178 -9.47 8.87 20.13
C VAL A 178 -8.53 7.71 20.40
N LEU A 179 -9.01 6.67 21.04
CA LEU A 179 -8.28 5.42 21.24
C LEU A 179 -8.95 4.34 20.40
N THR A 180 -8.18 3.72 19.50
CA THR A 180 -8.64 2.64 18.63
C THR A 180 -7.78 1.41 18.87
N PHE A 181 -8.43 0.26 19.11
CA PHE A 181 -7.79 -1.04 19.24
C PHE A 181 -8.32 -2.00 18.18
N VAL A 182 -7.41 -2.60 17.41
CA VAL A 182 -7.75 -3.50 16.28
C VAL A 182 -7.02 -4.84 16.46
N PRO A 183 -7.60 -5.81 17.18
CA PRO A 183 -7.13 -7.19 17.17
C PRO A 183 -7.60 -7.91 15.91
N SER A 184 -6.77 -8.77 15.35
CA SER A 184 -7.14 -9.65 14.24
C SER A 184 -6.48 -11.01 14.33
N ALA A 185 -7.15 -12.03 13.77
CA ALA A 185 -6.64 -13.39 13.65
C ALA A 185 -7.03 -13.96 12.28
N LEU A 186 -6.13 -14.70 11.68
CA LEU A 186 -6.33 -15.40 10.42
C LEU A 186 -5.75 -16.81 10.53
N TRP A 187 -6.51 -17.76 10.06
CA TRP A 187 -6.04 -19.11 9.77
C TRP A 187 -6.35 -19.45 8.31
N SER A 188 -5.38 -20.04 7.59
CA SER A 188 -5.59 -20.48 6.21
C SER A 188 -4.78 -21.73 5.89
N ARG A 189 -5.30 -22.53 4.95
CA ARG A 189 -4.60 -23.62 4.31
C ARG A 189 -4.57 -23.37 2.82
N GLN A 190 -3.42 -23.12 2.28
CA GLN A 190 -3.17 -22.82 0.88
C GLN A 190 -2.48 -24.00 0.19
N GLU A 191 -2.92 -24.31 -1.00
CA GLU A 191 -2.30 -25.30 -1.88
C GLU A 191 -1.89 -24.61 -3.16
N ILE A 192 -0.62 -24.72 -3.50
CA ILE A 192 -0.04 -24.17 -4.72
C ILE A 192 0.54 -25.33 -5.51
N SER A 193 0.13 -25.46 -6.75
CA SER A 193 0.73 -26.39 -7.69
C SER A 193 1.53 -25.60 -8.72
N SER A 194 2.75 -25.99 -8.98
CA SER A 194 3.54 -25.42 -10.06
C SER A 194 4.18 -26.53 -10.90
N GLN A 195 4.21 -26.29 -12.20
CA GLN A 195 4.92 -27.11 -13.14
C GLN A 195 6.01 -26.26 -13.79
N LEU A 196 7.20 -26.80 -13.88
CA LEU A 196 8.35 -26.18 -14.50
C LEU A 196 8.87 -27.07 -15.61
N ASP A 197 8.86 -26.58 -16.84
CA ASP A 197 9.47 -27.24 -17.97
C ASP A 197 10.72 -26.45 -18.38
N ARG A 198 11.87 -27.11 -18.33
CA ARG A 198 13.15 -26.53 -18.71
C ARG A 198 13.77 -27.34 -19.85
N LYS A 199 14.21 -26.66 -20.90
CA LYS A 199 14.97 -27.24 -21.98
C LYS A 199 16.34 -26.56 -22.02
N SER A 200 17.39 -27.37 -21.85
CA SER A 200 18.78 -26.92 -21.86
C SER A 200 19.62 -27.88 -22.71
N ALA A 201 20.44 -27.36 -23.61
CA ALA A 201 21.31 -28.14 -24.51
C ALA A 201 20.56 -29.27 -25.28
N GLY A 202 19.30 -29.07 -25.65
CA GLY A 202 18.46 -30.05 -26.35
C GLY A 202 17.77 -31.07 -25.44
N VAL A 203 18.10 -31.15 -24.17
CA VAL A 203 17.46 -32.05 -23.20
C VAL A 203 16.33 -31.29 -22.50
N ALA A 204 15.14 -31.93 -22.43
CA ALA A 204 13.98 -31.38 -21.71
C ALA A 204 13.85 -32.07 -20.37
N HIS A 205 13.62 -31.28 -19.32
CA HIS A 205 13.34 -31.75 -17.98
C HIS A 205 12.03 -31.12 -17.48
N GLY A 206 11.18 -31.92 -16.87
CA GLY A 206 9.92 -31.48 -16.27
C GLY A 206 9.98 -31.64 -14.75
N TRP A 207 9.56 -30.61 -14.02
CA TRP A 207 9.35 -30.66 -12.56
C TRP A 207 7.90 -30.36 -12.26
N HIS A 208 7.32 -31.17 -11.40
CA HIS A 208 6.04 -30.89 -10.80
C HIS A 208 6.23 -30.63 -9.31
N HIS A 209 5.68 -29.51 -8.85
CA HIS A 209 5.89 -29.03 -7.48
C HIS A 209 4.53 -28.74 -6.85
N GLN A 210 4.26 -29.36 -5.73
CA GLN A 210 3.04 -29.14 -4.96
C GLN A 210 3.39 -28.69 -3.55
N THR A 211 2.91 -27.51 -3.20
CA THR A 211 3.15 -26.94 -1.87
C THR A 211 1.85 -26.81 -1.12
N THR A 212 1.80 -27.31 0.09
CA THR A 212 0.72 -27.09 1.05
C THR A 212 1.24 -26.26 2.19
N THR A 213 0.66 -25.08 2.41
CA THR A 213 1.05 -24.19 3.50
C THR A 213 -0.15 -23.92 4.41
N LYS A 214 0.05 -24.06 5.70
CA LYS A 214 -0.89 -23.65 6.75
C LYS A 214 -0.34 -22.39 7.39
N THR A 215 -1.15 -21.32 7.40
CA THR A 215 -0.78 -20.04 7.99
C THR A 215 -1.66 -19.74 9.19
N LYS A 216 -1.04 -19.29 10.28
CA LYS A 216 -1.70 -18.77 11.48
C LYS A 216 -1.15 -17.38 11.74
N GLN A 217 -2.00 -16.38 11.61
CA GLN A 217 -1.62 -14.99 11.86
C GLN A 217 -2.44 -14.42 13.00
N ALA A 218 -1.79 -13.70 13.88
CA ALA A 218 -2.43 -12.87 14.89
C ALA A 218 -1.79 -11.49 14.85
N SER A 219 -2.60 -10.44 14.86
CA SER A 219 -2.10 -9.07 14.94
C SER A 219 -2.93 -8.22 15.88
N SER A 220 -2.33 -7.16 16.39
CA SER A 220 -3.01 -6.13 17.16
C SER A 220 -2.43 -4.77 16.82
N LEU A 221 -3.32 -3.80 16.65
CA LEU A 221 -2.95 -2.41 16.45
C LEU A 221 -3.61 -1.57 17.55
N LEU A 222 -2.83 -0.67 18.14
CA LEU A 222 -3.30 0.34 19.07
C LEU A 222 -2.96 1.71 18.47
N ARG A 223 -3.99 2.54 18.26
CA ARG A 223 -3.84 3.93 17.81
C ARG A 223 -4.39 4.85 18.89
N PHE A 224 -3.61 5.83 19.25
CA PHE A 224 -3.98 6.89 20.17
C PHE A 224 -3.81 8.25 19.50
N ASP A 225 -4.93 8.94 19.25
CA ASP A 225 -4.93 10.30 18.73
C ASP A 225 -5.27 11.25 19.88
N PHE A 226 -4.49 12.30 20.03
CA PHE A 226 -4.64 13.29 21.10
C PHE A 226 -4.58 14.71 20.53
N PHE A 227 -5.62 15.50 20.83
CA PHE A 227 -5.85 16.85 20.33
C PHE A 227 -5.98 17.83 21.49
N PRO A 228 -4.87 18.22 22.15
CA PRO A 228 -4.92 19.09 23.33
C PRO A 228 -5.45 20.48 23.00
N SER A 229 -5.36 20.91 21.76
CA SER A 229 -5.92 22.16 21.25
C SER A 229 -6.25 22.05 19.76
N LYS A 230 -6.97 23.05 19.21
CA LYS A 230 -7.23 23.16 17.75
C LYS A 230 -5.96 23.34 16.91
N HIS A 231 -4.84 23.65 17.55
CA HIS A 231 -3.56 23.89 16.90
C HIS A 231 -2.61 22.70 16.98
N TRP A 232 -2.88 21.72 17.81
CA TRP A 232 -1.95 20.62 18.07
C TRP A 232 -2.62 19.26 17.90
N ASP A 233 -2.18 18.52 16.89
CA ASP A 233 -2.60 17.16 16.57
C ASP A 233 -1.47 16.20 16.87
N ASN A 234 -1.75 15.12 17.60
CA ASN A 234 -0.79 14.06 17.90
C ASN A 234 -1.40 12.71 17.61
N THR A 235 -0.61 11.79 17.06
CA THR A 235 -1.00 10.40 16.82
C THR A 235 0.15 9.48 17.19
N LEU A 236 -0.16 8.45 17.97
CA LEU A 236 0.73 7.34 18.28
C LEU A 236 0.07 6.06 17.77
N VAL A 237 0.80 5.26 17.00
CA VAL A 237 0.35 3.94 16.53
C VAL A 237 1.39 2.91 16.96
N ALA A 238 0.94 1.82 17.54
CA ALA A 238 1.74 0.64 17.82
C ALA A 238 1.06 -0.58 17.20
N MET A 239 1.80 -1.38 16.46
CA MET A 239 1.31 -2.61 15.85
C MET A 239 2.25 -3.76 16.17
N TYR A 240 1.68 -4.88 16.54
CA TYR A 240 2.38 -6.16 16.64
C TYR A 240 1.66 -7.19 15.79
N SER A 241 2.40 -7.96 15.04
CA SER A 241 1.87 -9.12 14.31
C SER A 241 2.80 -10.31 14.45
N ARG A 242 2.20 -11.50 14.50
CA ARG A 242 2.89 -12.77 14.41
C ARG A 242 2.23 -13.62 13.34
N ASN A 243 3.02 -14.04 12.38
CA ASN A 243 2.61 -14.93 11.31
C ASN A 243 3.41 -16.23 11.43
N GLY A 244 2.76 -17.33 11.80
CA GLY A 244 3.35 -18.65 11.80
C GLY A 244 2.91 -19.40 10.56
N HIS A 245 3.83 -20.07 9.89
CA HIS A 245 3.55 -20.94 8.77
C HIS A 245 4.15 -22.31 9.01
N GLY A 246 3.55 -23.30 8.39
CA GLY A 246 4.08 -24.65 8.39
C GLY A 246 3.43 -25.43 7.25
N GLY A 247 4.21 -26.24 6.59
CA GLY A 247 3.72 -26.98 5.44
C GLY A 247 4.76 -27.92 4.90
N PHE A 248 4.46 -28.44 3.73
CA PHE A 248 5.40 -29.27 3.00
C PHE A 248 5.32 -28.94 1.51
N SER A 249 6.42 -29.19 0.84
CA SER A 249 6.54 -29.10 -0.60
C SER A 249 7.02 -30.45 -1.13
N GLU A 250 6.33 -30.98 -2.13
CA GLU A 250 6.72 -32.19 -2.85
C GLU A 250 7.13 -31.83 -4.26
N SER A 251 8.31 -32.26 -4.65
CA SER A 251 8.86 -32.07 -5.99
C SER A 251 9.12 -33.40 -6.65
N THR A 252 8.62 -33.56 -7.86
CA THR A 252 8.93 -34.68 -8.74
C THR A 252 9.62 -34.18 -10.00
N GLN A 253 10.71 -34.81 -10.40
CA GLN A 253 11.44 -34.49 -11.61
C GLN A 253 11.47 -35.71 -12.52
N ASP A 254 10.79 -35.65 -13.67
CA ASP A 254 10.72 -36.74 -14.65
C ASP A 254 10.51 -38.11 -14.00
N ALA A 255 11.48 -39.04 -14.16
CA ALA A 255 11.47 -40.38 -13.59
C ALA A 255 12.18 -40.50 -12.23
N LEU A 256 12.62 -39.39 -11.63
CA LEU A 256 13.33 -39.42 -10.36
C LEU A 256 12.34 -39.57 -9.18
N PRO A 257 12.81 -40.14 -8.05
CA PRO A 257 11.99 -40.20 -6.83
C PRO A 257 11.49 -38.84 -6.40
N SER A 258 10.27 -38.81 -5.85
CA SER A 258 9.71 -37.59 -5.24
C SER A 258 10.59 -37.13 -4.09
N GLN A 259 10.91 -35.83 -4.10
CA GLN A 259 11.59 -35.17 -3.00
C GLN A 259 10.58 -34.39 -2.17
N ARG A 260 10.66 -34.53 -0.86
CA ARG A 260 9.81 -33.79 0.09
C ARG A 260 10.66 -32.86 0.93
N MET A 261 10.19 -31.63 1.05
CA MET A 261 10.73 -30.62 1.93
C MET A 261 9.64 -30.16 2.89
N ASP A 262 9.87 -30.30 4.17
CA ASP A 262 8.99 -29.75 5.19
C ASP A 262 9.53 -28.38 5.62
N GLU A 263 8.63 -27.40 5.69
CA GLU A 263 8.94 -26.02 6.06
C GLU A 263 8.11 -25.62 7.27
N THR A 264 8.75 -25.06 8.29
CA THR A 264 8.08 -24.42 9.41
C THR A 264 8.77 -23.11 9.74
N GLY A 265 8.00 -22.14 10.19
CA GLY A 265 8.59 -20.87 10.56
C GLY A 265 7.60 -19.90 11.17
N TYR A 266 8.12 -18.77 11.60
CA TYR A 266 7.31 -17.66 12.03
C TYR A 266 8.01 -16.33 11.75
N MET A 267 7.20 -15.34 11.43
CA MET A 267 7.60 -13.94 11.31
C MET A 267 6.90 -13.13 12.40
N GLN A 268 7.64 -12.29 13.10
CA GLN A 268 7.12 -11.34 14.07
C GLN A 268 7.47 -9.93 13.60
N VAL A 269 6.50 -9.03 13.64
CA VAL A 269 6.68 -7.64 13.25
C VAL A 269 6.19 -6.74 14.38
N LEU A 270 7.05 -5.83 14.82
CA LEU A 270 6.71 -4.74 15.72
C LEU A 270 6.90 -3.42 14.96
N GLN A 271 5.86 -2.60 14.91
CA GLN A 271 5.92 -1.27 14.31
C GLN A 271 5.41 -0.24 15.28
N GLY A 272 6.08 0.93 15.28
CA GLY A 272 5.68 2.10 16.01
C GLY A 272 5.65 3.32 15.10
N HIS A 273 4.64 4.16 15.23
CA HIS A 273 4.57 5.41 14.49
C HIS A 273 4.12 6.54 15.41
N LEU A 274 4.84 7.64 15.35
CA LEU A 274 4.54 8.89 16.04
C LEU A 274 4.36 9.99 15.01
N ALA A 275 3.31 10.78 15.11
CA ALA A 275 3.13 12.01 14.36
C ALA A 275 2.66 13.11 15.29
N SER A 276 3.31 14.26 15.25
CA SER A 276 2.92 15.46 15.99
C SER A 276 2.94 16.65 15.03
N ARG A 277 1.85 17.42 15.00
CA ARG A 277 1.76 18.60 14.15
C ARG A 277 1.24 19.78 14.95
N TYR A 278 2.03 20.83 15.00
CA TYR A 278 1.67 22.09 15.62
C TYR A 278 1.47 23.18 14.57
N LYS A 279 0.35 23.90 14.63
CA LYS A 279 -0.04 24.94 13.67
C LYS A 279 -0.09 26.30 14.36
N TRP A 280 0.43 27.31 13.67
CA TRP A 280 0.29 28.71 14.06
C TRP A 280 0.14 29.61 12.81
N GLY A 281 -0.92 30.40 12.78
CA GLY A 281 -1.24 31.18 11.58
C GLY A 281 -1.30 30.33 10.32
N GLU A 282 -0.56 30.73 9.32
CA GLU A 282 -0.44 30.04 8.01
C GLU A 282 0.67 28.96 7.98
N SER A 283 1.31 28.72 9.13
CA SER A 283 2.44 27.82 9.23
C SER A 283 2.14 26.59 10.05
N PHE A 284 2.89 25.52 9.84
CA PHE A 284 2.94 24.38 10.76
C PHE A 284 4.34 23.77 10.83
N LEU A 285 4.59 23.12 11.96
CA LEU A 285 5.70 22.22 12.17
C LEU A 285 5.16 20.80 12.38
N ARG A 286 5.72 19.81 11.71
CA ARG A 286 5.34 18.41 11.83
C ARG A 286 6.57 17.57 12.11
N LEU A 287 6.50 16.77 13.16
CA LEU A 287 7.47 15.73 13.50
C LEU A 287 6.80 14.36 13.24
N ARG A 288 7.49 13.47 12.55
CA ARG A 288 7.10 12.06 12.41
C ARG A 288 8.25 11.16 12.79
N GLY A 289 7.94 10.04 13.42
CA GLY A 289 8.87 8.96 13.71
C GLY A 289 8.24 7.63 13.31
N HIS A 290 9.02 6.75 12.74
CA HIS A 290 8.60 5.40 12.41
C HIS A 290 9.69 4.42 12.81
N LEU A 291 9.30 3.39 13.55
CA LEU A 291 10.13 2.26 13.96
C LEU A 291 9.51 0.99 13.42
N ALA A 292 10.30 0.15 12.77
CA ALA A 292 9.90 -1.20 12.41
C ALA A 292 11.00 -2.18 12.84
N SER A 293 10.59 -3.31 13.40
CA SER A 293 11.47 -4.42 13.72
C SER A 293 10.76 -5.72 13.33
N GLU A 294 11.43 -6.51 12.52
CA GLU A 294 10.94 -7.77 12.00
C GLU A 294 11.94 -8.87 12.39
N TRP A 295 11.41 -9.99 12.85
CA TRP A 295 12.15 -11.22 13.15
C TRP A 295 11.49 -12.34 12.37
N ASP A 296 12.25 -12.97 11.52
CA ASP A 296 11.85 -14.12 10.73
C ASP A 296 12.73 -15.32 11.09
N ARG A 297 12.10 -16.46 11.35
CA ARG A 297 12.77 -17.73 11.56
C ARG A 297 12.11 -18.78 10.70
N GLN A 298 12.92 -19.45 9.91
CA GLN A 298 12.51 -20.53 9.02
C GLN A 298 13.34 -21.76 9.31
N GLU A 299 12.70 -22.89 9.34
CA GLU A 299 13.30 -24.22 9.44
C GLU A 299 12.88 -25.00 8.19
N LEU A 300 13.87 -25.38 7.40
CA LEU A 300 13.70 -26.18 6.20
C LEU A 300 14.29 -27.56 6.47
N SER A 301 13.48 -28.60 6.36
CA SER A 301 13.89 -29.98 6.52
C SER A 301 13.84 -30.68 5.19
N LEU A 302 15.01 -30.94 4.61
CA LEU A 302 15.21 -31.80 3.45
C LEU A 302 15.43 -33.23 3.88
N GLN A 303 15.27 -34.22 2.98
CA GLN A 303 15.53 -35.63 3.31
C GLN A 303 16.95 -35.89 3.81
N THR A 304 17.89 -35.04 3.40
CA THR A 304 19.34 -35.20 3.68
C THR A 304 19.91 -34.18 4.67
N ALA A 305 19.23 -33.06 4.90
CA ALA A 305 19.73 -31.99 5.73
C ALA A 305 18.59 -31.12 6.29
N ALA A 306 18.81 -30.53 7.46
CA ALA A 306 17.96 -29.49 8.02
C ALA A 306 18.71 -28.17 8.01
N HIS A 307 18.04 -27.12 7.54
CA HIS A 307 18.57 -25.75 7.51
C HIS A 307 17.69 -24.85 8.38
N GLU A 308 18.32 -24.08 9.24
CA GLU A 308 17.65 -23.07 10.06
C GLU A 308 18.12 -21.68 9.64
N ALA A 309 17.18 -20.79 9.36
CA ALA A 309 17.43 -19.40 9.07
C ALA A 309 16.78 -18.48 10.08
N GLU A 310 17.53 -17.53 10.57
CA GLU A 310 17.01 -16.46 11.42
C GLU A 310 17.42 -15.12 10.81
N ASN A 311 16.41 -14.29 10.44
CA ASN A 311 16.62 -12.99 9.86
C ASN A 311 16.04 -11.91 10.78
N THR A 312 16.74 -10.79 10.87
CA THR A 312 16.26 -9.61 11.60
C THR A 312 16.38 -8.40 10.72
N TYR A 313 15.28 -7.69 10.54
CA TYR A 313 15.24 -6.39 9.89
C TYR A 313 14.82 -5.33 10.89
N ARG A 314 15.53 -4.19 10.90
CA ARG A 314 15.21 -3.02 11.71
C ARG A 314 15.24 -1.77 10.86
N SER A 315 14.26 -0.89 11.04
CA SER A 315 14.20 0.41 10.38
C SER A 315 13.76 1.48 11.37
N LEU A 316 14.46 2.58 11.37
CA LEU A 316 14.11 3.80 12.10
C LEU A 316 14.11 4.96 11.12
N THR A 317 12.98 5.65 11.00
CA THR A 317 12.86 6.87 10.20
C THR A 317 12.32 7.99 11.07
N GLY A 318 12.94 9.16 10.99
CA GLY A 318 12.44 10.39 11.59
C GLY A 318 12.41 11.49 10.57
N ASP A 319 11.35 12.31 10.53
CA ASP A 319 11.29 13.50 9.70
C ASP A 319 10.73 14.69 10.45
N LEU A 320 11.29 15.86 10.14
CA LEU A 320 10.83 17.16 10.61
C LEU A 320 10.46 17.99 9.38
N THR A 321 9.22 18.44 9.29
CA THR A 321 8.72 19.26 8.20
C THR A 321 8.21 20.59 8.72
N TYR A 322 8.71 21.68 8.13
CA TYR A 322 8.15 23.02 8.28
C TYR A 322 7.44 23.42 7.00
N GLN A 323 6.24 23.98 7.13
CA GLN A 323 5.49 24.55 6.02
C GLN A 323 4.97 25.92 6.37
N THR A 324 5.00 26.85 5.42
CA THR A 324 4.41 28.19 5.55
C THR A 324 3.80 28.66 4.24
N LYS A 325 2.78 29.52 4.32
CA LYS A 325 2.18 30.16 3.14
C LYS A 325 2.60 31.62 3.10
N LEU A 326 3.00 32.08 1.92
CA LEU A 326 3.43 33.45 1.66
C LEU A 326 2.64 34.03 0.48
N LYS A 327 2.34 35.32 0.52
CA LYS A 327 1.82 36.06 -0.62
C LYS A 327 2.95 36.86 -1.25
N GLY A 328 3.34 36.50 -2.46
CA GLY A 328 4.32 37.22 -3.27
C GLY A 328 3.67 38.07 -4.35
N ARG A 329 4.49 38.88 -5.06
CA ARG A 329 4.02 39.65 -6.23
C ARG A 329 3.60 38.74 -7.39
N ALA A 330 4.27 37.59 -7.55
CA ALA A 330 4.04 36.63 -8.63
C ALA A 330 2.96 35.60 -8.32
N GLY A 331 2.46 35.53 -7.08
CA GLY A 331 1.45 34.53 -6.70
C GLY A 331 1.42 34.19 -5.21
N ARG A 332 0.69 33.14 -4.88
CA ARG A 332 0.69 32.55 -3.53
C ARG A 332 1.66 31.38 -3.50
N HIS A 333 2.55 31.38 -2.56
CA HIS A 333 3.56 30.36 -2.36
C HIS A 333 3.24 29.54 -1.11
N LYS A 334 3.47 28.24 -1.19
CA LYS A 334 3.40 27.33 -0.06
C LYS A 334 4.75 26.62 0.03
N LEU A 335 5.64 27.20 0.85
CA LEU A 335 6.98 26.70 1.05
C LEU A 335 6.96 25.51 2.00
N ASN A 336 7.67 24.46 1.62
CA ASN A 336 7.86 23.25 2.42
C ASN A 336 9.35 22.98 2.57
N THR A 337 9.81 22.79 3.79
CA THR A 337 11.16 22.32 4.07
C THR A 337 11.07 21.09 4.95
N SER A 338 11.72 20.00 4.56
CA SER A 338 11.71 18.77 5.35
C SER A 338 13.10 18.18 5.43
N TYR A 339 13.48 17.73 6.61
CA TYR A 339 14.65 16.90 6.82
C TYR A 339 14.24 15.54 7.34
N ALA A 340 14.73 14.49 6.70
CA ALA A 340 14.46 13.10 7.08
C ALA A 340 15.77 12.34 7.28
N LEU A 341 15.76 11.47 8.30
CA LEU A 341 16.82 10.53 8.60
C LEU A 341 16.23 9.13 8.59
N THR A 342 16.80 8.23 7.79
CA THR A 342 16.40 6.83 7.76
C THR A 342 17.61 5.95 8.05
N HIS A 343 17.49 5.10 9.05
CA HIS A 343 18.46 4.06 9.36
C HIS A 343 17.81 2.70 9.18
N ARG A 344 18.49 1.79 8.48
CA ARG A 344 18.07 0.40 8.27
C ARG A 344 19.20 -0.55 8.61
N GLU A 345 18.88 -1.67 9.23
CA GLU A 345 19.81 -2.75 9.51
C GLU A 345 19.16 -4.09 9.19
N THR A 346 19.87 -4.93 8.44
CA THR A 346 19.48 -6.32 8.15
C THR A 346 20.57 -7.25 8.65
N ARG A 347 20.18 -8.32 9.32
CA ARG A 347 21.05 -9.42 9.77
C ARG A 347 20.42 -10.73 9.35
N SER A 348 21.24 -11.65 8.91
CA SER A 348 20.84 -13.03 8.61
C SER A 348 21.76 -14.01 9.33
N SER A 349 21.20 -15.12 9.80
CA SER A 349 22.04 -16.20 10.38
C SER A 349 22.88 -16.91 9.32
N TYR A 350 22.46 -16.87 8.06
CA TYR A 350 23.25 -17.41 6.94
C TYR A 350 24.46 -16.55 6.59
N SER A 351 24.42 -15.26 6.92
CA SER A 351 25.47 -14.33 6.59
C SER A 351 26.13 -13.77 7.85
N PRO A 352 27.46 -13.88 7.99
CA PRO A 352 28.17 -13.17 9.04
C PRO A 352 28.13 -11.65 8.83
N GLN A 353 27.64 -11.20 7.69
CA GLN A 353 27.62 -9.81 7.27
C GLN A 353 26.37 -9.10 7.77
N ARG A 354 26.54 -7.83 8.14
CA ARG A 354 25.45 -6.92 8.50
C ARG A 354 25.33 -5.87 7.44
N TYR A 355 24.16 -5.79 6.83
CA TYR A 355 23.85 -4.67 5.95
C TYR A 355 23.25 -3.53 6.77
N LYS A 356 23.83 -2.33 6.62
CA LYS A 356 23.35 -1.09 7.23
C LYS A 356 23.21 -0.03 6.15
N SER A 357 22.13 0.73 6.21
CA SER A 357 21.91 1.91 5.35
C SER A 357 21.53 3.11 6.21
N LEU A 358 22.17 4.24 5.97
CA LEU A 358 21.87 5.53 6.58
C LEU A 358 21.60 6.54 5.47
N ILE A 359 20.41 7.12 5.47
CA ILE A 359 19.99 8.08 4.45
C ILE A 359 19.59 9.38 5.13
N HIS A 360 20.24 10.47 4.74
CA HIS A 360 19.85 11.84 5.07
C HIS A 360 19.17 12.44 3.85
N ALA A 361 18.01 13.05 4.02
CA ALA A 361 17.28 13.71 2.94
C ALA A 361 16.85 15.11 3.38
N LEU A 362 17.28 16.11 2.64
CA LEU A 362 16.83 17.50 2.78
C LEU A 362 15.98 17.85 1.58
N LYS A 363 14.72 18.17 1.82
CA LYS A 363 13.75 18.51 0.78
C LYS A 363 13.33 19.97 0.89
N LEU A 364 13.41 20.69 -0.21
CA LEU A 364 12.97 22.07 -0.37
C LEU A 364 11.90 22.12 -1.45
N GLY A 365 10.68 22.53 -1.08
CA GLY A 365 9.54 22.56 -2.00
C GLY A 365 8.84 23.90 -2.00
N ASP A 366 8.32 24.29 -3.15
CA ASP A 366 7.44 25.45 -3.33
C ASP A 366 6.24 25.06 -4.22
N GLU A 367 5.05 25.09 -3.64
CA GLU A 367 3.80 25.01 -4.38
C GLU A 367 3.31 26.44 -4.63
N VAL A 368 3.35 26.86 -5.90
CA VAL A 368 2.97 28.22 -6.31
C VAL A 368 1.65 28.23 -7.06
N SER A 369 0.79 29.20 -6.76
CA SER A 369 -0.46 29.43 -7.50
C SER A 369 -0.43 30.81 -8.14
N TRP A 370 -0.59 30.85 -9.49
CA TRP A 370 -0.68 32.06 -10.29
C TRP A 370 -2.15 32.33 -10.62
N GLY A 371 -2.76 33.25 -9.89
CA GLY A 371 -4.20 33.49 -9.99
C GLY A 371 -5.01 32.30 -9.44
N GLU A 372 -6.13 31.96 -10.13
CA GLU A 372 -7.07 30.92 -9.68
C GLU A 372 -6.94 29.60 -10.46
N LEU A 373 -6.35 29.63 -11.64
CA LEU A 373 -6.38 28.52 -12.58
C LEU A 373 -5.02 27.83 -12.77
N TRP A 374 -3.93 28.56 -12.63
CA TRP A 374 -2.59 28.05 -12.91
C TRP A 374 -1.78 27.85 -11.63
N GLY A 375 -0.91 26.87 -11.63
CA GLY A 375 0.05 26.69 -10.58
C GLY A 375 1.16 25.72 -10.96
N GLY A 376 2.11 25.56 -10.04
CA GLY A 376 3.23 24.65 -10.16
C GLY A 376 3.62 24.12 -8.80
N ASP A 377 4.26 22.96 -8.78
CA ASP A 377 4.86 22.37 -7.60
C ASP A 377 6.30 22.00 -7.95
N PHE A 378 7.25 22.52 -7.21
CA PHE A 378 8.69 22.36 -7.42
C PHE A 378 9.30 21.78 -6.15
N LEU A 379 10.06 20.71 -6.27
CA LEU A 379 10.75 20.07 -5.16
C LEU A 379 12.18 19.75 -5.55
N LEU A 380 13.11 20.06 -4.68
CA LEU A 380 14.48 19.61 -4.73
C LEU A 380 14.74 18.71 -3.52
N ASP A 381 14.97 17.42 -3.76
CA ASP A 381 15.32 16.43 -2.73
C ASP A 381 16.81 16.12 -2.83
N MET A 382 17.58 16.56 -1.83
CA MET A 382 19.01 16.31 -1.72
C MET A 382 19.23 15.18 -0.72
N GLN A 383 19.82 14.08 -1.17
CA GLN A 383 20.03 12.89 -0.35
C GLN A 383 21.50 12.54 -0.26
N TYR A 384 21.95 12.25 0.96
CA TYR A 384 23.19 11.57 1.23
C TYR A 384 22.88 10.15 1.70
N ASP A 385 23.49 9.17 1.04
CA ASP A 385 23.30 7.75 1.29
C ASP A 385 24.62 7.11 1.68
N GLU A 386 24.65 6.44 2.83
CA GLU A 386 25.76 5.62 3.26
C GLU A 386 25.30 4.18 3.47
N GLN A 387 25.83 3.25 2.69
CA GLN A 387 25.55 1.82 2.77
C GLN A 387 26.81 1.10 3.23
N ARG A 388 26.67 0.26 4.25
CA ARG A 388 27.76 -0.55 4.81
C ARG A 388 27.37 -2.02 4.75
N LEU A 389 28.25 -2.80 4.13
CA LEU A 389 28.17 -4.26 4.12
C LEU A 389 29.52 -4.78 4.63
N SER A 390 29.59 -5.16 5.90
CA SER A 390 30.84 -5.58 6.57
C SER A 390 32.04 -4.65 6.31
N THR A 391 32.88 -5.00 5.35
CA THR A 391 34.10 -4.24 4.99
C THR A 391 33.87 -3.19 3.91
N LEU A 392 32.77 -3.30 3.13
CA LEU A 392 32.47 -2.39 2.03
C LEU A 392 31.59 -1.24 2.53
N THR A 393 32.05 -0.01 2.32
CA THR A 393 31.25 1.19 2.55
C THR A 393 31.08 1.94 1.26
N ARG A 394 29.84 2.23 0.91
CA ARG A 394 29.47 3.05 -0.24
C ARG A 394 28.85 4.33 0.24
N ARG A 395 29.17 5.43 -0.40
CA ARG A 395 28.63 6.76 -0.14
C ARG A 395 28.25 7.40 -1.45
N ALA A 396 27.04 7.98 -1.50
CA ALA A 396 26.55 8.65 -2.69
C ALA A 396 25.73 9.89 -2.32
N TRP A 397 25.80 10.90 -3.18
CA TRP A 397 24.93 12.07 -3.15
C TRP A 397 23.98 12.03 -4.32
N TYR A 398 22.72 12.35 -4.06
CA TYR A 398 21.67 12.43 -5.07
C TYR A 398 21.00 13.79 -4.98
N VAL A 399 20.75 14.39 -6.14
CA VAL A 399 19.91 15.58 -6.29
C VAL A 399 18.74 15.15 -7.15
N LEU A 400 17.56 15.09 -6.57
CA LEU A 400 16.36 14.51 -7.15
C LEU A 400 15.31 15.61 -7.34
N PRO A 401 15.28 16.25 -8.53
CA PRO A 401 14.30 17.28 -8.84
C PRO A 401 12.93 16.66 -9.15
N TYR A 402 11.91 17.32 -8.65
CA TYR A 402 10.52 17.17 -9.11
C TYR A 402 9.99 18.54 -9.52
N ALA A 403 9.29 18.59 -10.64
CA ALA A 403 8.63 19.81 -11.11
C ALA A 403 7.30 19.46 -11.75
N SER A 404 6.26 20.25 -11.48
CA SER A 404 5.01 20.16 -12.19
C SER A 404 4.45 21.53 -12.50
N LEU A 405 3.75 21.63 -13.63
CA LEU A 405 2.95 22.77 -14.03
C LEU A 405 1.53 22.29 -14.26
N TYR A 406 0.55 23.00 -13.75
CA TYR A 406 -0.84 22.60 -13.88
C TYR A 406 -1.78 23.77 -14.16
N TYR A 407 -2.83 23.44 -14.90
CA TYR A 407 -4.04 24.22 -15.07
C TYR A 407 -5.19 23.52 -14.36
N SER A 408 -5.99 24.23 -13.58
CA SER A 408 -7.13 23.67 -12.83
C SER A 408 -8.35 24.57 -12.97
N GLY A 409 -9.14 24.35 -14.00
CA GLY A 409 -10.42 25.01 -14.22
C GLY A 409 -11.57 24.39 -13.41
N ALA A 410 -12.77 24.90 -13.60
CA ALA A 410 -13.97 24.44 -12.89
C ALA A 410 -14.33 22.97 -13.18
N ARG A 411 -14.09 22.49 -14.41
CA ARG A 411 -14.44 21.15 -14.87
C ARG A 411 -13.25 20.36 -15.39
N ASP A 412 -12.22 21.04 -15.85
CA ASP A 412 -11.05 20.46 -16.51
C ASP A 412 -9.79 20.77 -15.71
N ALA A 413 -8.86 19.84 -15.68
CA ALA A 413 -7.53 20.05 -15.14
C ALA A 413 -6.50 19.34 -16.01
N VAL A 414 -5.35 19.99 -16.23
CA VAL A 414 -4.20 19.45 -16.97
C VAL A 414 -2.96 19.61 -16.12
N GLU A 415 -2.09 18.64 -16.14
CA GLU A 415 -0.80 18.66 -15.43
C GLU A 415 0.28 18.07 -16.32
N LEU A 416 1.43 18.74 -16.37
CA LEU A 416 2.68 18.19 -16.87
C LEU A 416 3.65 18.09 -15.70
N SER A 417 4.20 16.90 -15.44
CA SER A 417 5.14 16.70 -14.34
C SER A 417 6.37 15.92 -14.78
N TYR A 418 7.49 16.22 -14.14
CA TYR A 418 8.75 15.49 -14.22
C TYR A 418 9.22 15.12 -12.82
N ASP A 419 9.71 13.89 -12.66
CA ASP A 419 10.26 13.33 -11.44
C ASP A 419 11.53 12.55 -11.72
N LEU A 420 12.56 12.75 -10.89
CA LEU A 420 13.75 11.89 -10.83
C LEU A 420 13.78 11.20 -9.46
N SER A 421 13.75 9.89 -9.48
CA SER A 421 13.83 9.06 -8.27
C SER A 421 15.00 8.09 -8.29
N VAL A 422 15.41 7.62 -7.10
CA VAL A 422 16.47 6.62 -6.93
C VAL A 422 15.92 5.43 -6.16
N SER A 423 16.08 4.23 -6.73
CA SER A 423 15.77 2.95 -6.08
C SER A 423 17.05 2.28 -5.59
N ARG A 424 17.03 1.86 -4.33
CA ARG A 424 18.18 1.24 -3.68
C ARG A 424 17.99 -0.26 -3.61
N PRO A 425 19.03 -1.05 -3.92
CA PRO A 425 18.96 -2.50 -3.76
C PRO A 425 18.75 -2.85 -2.28
N THR A 426 17.98 -3.91 -2.04
CA THR A 426 17.78 -4.48 -0.69
C THR A 426 19.03 -5.20 -0.19
N GLY A 427 19.08 -5.51 1.11
CA GLY A 427 20.20 -6.28 1.68
C GLY A 427 20.41 -7.63 0.98
N GLU A 428 19.33 -8.32 0.61
CA GLU A 428 19.38 -9.59 -0.13
C GLU A 428 20.07 -9.47 -1.50
N ILE A 429 19.83 -8.37 -2.21
CA ILE A 429 20.43 -8.13 -3.53
C ILE A 429 21.93 -7.87 -3.46
N VAL A 430 22.42 -7.27 -2.36
CA VAL A 430 23.83 -6.88 -2.23
C VAL A 430 24.66 -7.84 -1.38
N ASP A 431 24.05 -8.71 -0.57
CA ASP A 431 24.74 -9.65 0.32
C ASP A 431 25.34 -10.81 -0.50
N PRO A 432 26.68 -10.95 -0.59
CA PRO A 432 27.33 -12.00 -1.41
C PRO A 432 27.26 -13.38 -0.76
N THR A 433 26.44 -13.57 0.26
CA THR A 433 26.24 -14.89 0.86
C THR A 433 25.38 -15.76 -0.03
N ARG A 434 25.75 -17.05 -0.14
CA ARG A 434 25.01 -18.02 -0.94
C ARG A 434 23.80 -18.54 -0.19
N TYR A 435 22.64 -18.50 -0.85
CA TYR A 435 21.37 -19.05 -0.39
C TYR A 435 20.96 -20.18 -1.33
N TYR A 436 20.93 -21.40 -0.82
CA TYR A 436 20.51 -22.55 -1.63
C TYR A 436 18.99 -22.57 -1.77
N THR A 437 18.53 -22.57 -3.03
CA THR A 437 17.11 -22.66 -3.38
C THR A 437 16.70 -24.10 -3.70
N SER A 438 17.67 -24.95 -3.99
CA SER A 438 17.56 -26.41 -4.17
C SER A 438 18.93 -27.06 -3.90
N ASP A 439 19.02 -28.38 -4.03
CA ASP A 439 20.29 -29.09 -3.90
C ASP A 439 21.33 -28.69 -4.96
N THR A 440 20.88 -28.10 -6.06
CA THR A 440 21.72 -27.75 -7.22
C THR A 440 21.70 -26.28 -7.60
N GLU A 441 20.76 -25.48 -7.07
CA GLU A 441 20.62 -24.08 -7.42
C GLU A 441 20.80 -23.20 -6.19
N TYR A 442 21.51 -22.10 -6.33
CA TYR A 442 21.72 -21.13 -5.25
C TYR A 442 21.73 -19.70 -5.79
N THR A 443 21.38 -18.79 -4.90
CA THR A 443 21.35 -17.37 -5.18
C THR A 443 22.45 -16.68 -4.35
N GLU A 444 23.15 -15.73 -4.94
CA GLU A 444 24.18 -14.92 -4.28
C GLU A 444 23.95 -13.45 -4.65
N GLY A 445 23.91 -12.56 -3.64
CA GLY A 445 23.80 -11.13 -3.89
C GLY A 445 25.09 -10.57 -4.48
N ASN A 446 24.98 -9.40 -5.08
CA ASN A 446 26.11 -8.72 -5.72
C ASN A 446 26.40 -7.38 -5.02
N ALA A 447 27.46 -7.36 -4.22
CA ALA A 447 27.89 -6.17 -3.51
C ALA A 447 28.29 -5.01 -4.46
N SER A 448 28.49 -5.21 -5.76
CA SER A 448 28.86 -4.19 -6.74
C SER A 448 27.67 -3.45 -7.40
N ILE A 449 26.43 -3.82 -7.10
CA ILE A 449 25.23 -3.23 -7.69
C ILE A 449 25.10 -1.74 -7.38
N ALA A 450 24.90 -0.93 -8.43
CA ALA A 450 24.58 0.48 -8.30
C ALA A 450 23.08 0.71 -8.04
N ASN A 451 22.71 1.86 -7.50
CA ASN A 451 21.34 2.27 -7.35
C ASN A 451 20.71 2.58 -8.72
N GLU A 452 19.46 2.17 -8.95
CA GLU A 452 18.70 2.53 -10.15
C GLU A 452 18.26 3.99 -10.10
N ARG A 453 18.26 4.67 -11.24
CA ARG A 453 17.77 6.03 -11.39
C ARG A 453 16.62 6.04 -12.40
N THR A 454 15.47 6.55 -11.96
CA THR A 454 14.25 6.54 -12.78
C THR A 454 13.78 7.96 -13.06
N HIS A 455 13.75 8.32 -14.34
CA HIS A 455 13.15 9.54 -14.86
C HIS A 455 11.72 9.27 -15.27
N THR A 456 10.78 10.06 -14.78
CA THR A 456 9.35 9.96 -15.13
C THR A 456 8.84 11.29 -15.65
N LEU A 457 8.26 11.30 -16.85
CA LEU A 457 7.54 12.42 -17.40
C LEU A 457 6.08 12.01 -17.56
N ALA A 458 5.14 12.81 -17.03
CA ALA A 458 3.72 12.50 -17.11
C ALA A 458 2.90 13.71 -17.52
N LEU A 459 2.00 13.49 -18.51
CA LEU A 459 0.95 14.44 -18.90
C LEU A 459 -0.39 13.87 -18.43
N ARG A 460 -1.13 14.60 -17.61
CA ARG A 460 -2.41 14.17 -17.05
C ARG A 460 -3.51 15.14 -17.43
N TYR A 461 -4.68 14.59 -17.74
CA TYR A 461 -5.90 15.33 -18.00
C TYR A 461 -7.04 14.75 -17.17
N GLN A 462 -7.86 15.62 -16.60
CA GLN A 462 -9.04 15.24 -15.83
C GLN A 462 -10.21 16.12 -16.23
N ARG A 463 -11.40 15.53 -16.29
CA ARG A 463 -12.63 16.25 -16.60
C ARG A 463 -13.80 15.72 -15.77
N GLN A 464 -14.58 16.67 -15.22
CA GLN A 464 -15.85 16.38 -14.56
C GLN A 464 -17.00 16.72 -15.49
N VAL A 465 -17.79 15.73 -15.89
CA VAL A 465 -18.99 15.91 -16.72
C VAL A 465 -20.19 15.39 -15.93
N LYS A 466 -20.99 16.27 -15.36
CA LYS A 466 -22.10 15.92 -14.45
C LYS A 466 -21.60 14.99 -13.34
N GLN A 467 -22.13 13.75 -13.30
CA GLN A 467 -21.77 12.72 -12.31
C GLN A 467 -20.60 11.81 -12.76
N THR A 468 -20.06 12.05 -13.95
CA THR A 468 -18.94 11.27 -14.49
C THR A 468 -17.64 12.03 -14.32
N PHE A 469 -16.65 11.37 -13.73
CA PHE A 469 -15.27 11.83 -13.64
C PHE A 469 -14.42 11.01 -14.61
N LEU A 470 -13.76 11.71 -15.52
CA LEU A 470 -12.84 11.14 -16.50
C LEU A 470 -11.42 11.54 -16.14
N SER A 471 -10.49 10.62 -16.26
CA SER A 471 -9.06 10.89 -16.11
C SER A 471 -8.27 10.15 -17.18
N MET A 472 -7.24 10.81 -17.70
CA MET A 472 -6.29 10.25 -18.65
C MET A 472 -4.89 10.65 -18.23
N ALA A 473 -3.93 9.74 -18.36
CA ALA A 473 -2.53 10.04 -18.13
C ALA A 473 -1.67 9.34 -19.18
N PHE A 474 -0.76 10.08 -19.78
CA PHE A 474 0.34 9.55 -20.57
C PHE A 474 1.60 9.64 -19.71
N THR A 475 2.32 8.51 -19.53
CA THR A 475 3.52 8.43 -18.71
C THR A 475 4.66 7.86 -19.54
N TYR A 476 5.78 8.54 -19.53
CA TYR A 476 7.07 8.06 -20.03
C TYR A 476 7.99 7.83 -18.84
N THR A 477 8.55 6.63 -18.72
CA THR A 477 9.47 6.25 -17.65
C THR A 477 10.75 5.68 -18.23
N ARG A 478 11.91 6.12 -17.74
CA ARG A 478 13.23 5.63 -18.13
C ARG A 478 14.07 5.32 -16.92
N THR A 479 14.39 4.04 -16.73
CA THR A 479 15.22 3.54 -15.61
C THR A 479 16.61 3.21 -16.11
N LEU A 480 17.61 3.95 -15.60
CA LEU A 480 19.01 3.74 -15.84
C LEU A 480 19.58 2.79 -14.78
N ASP A 481 20.62 2.05 -15.13
CA ASP A 481 21.28 1.08 -14.25
C ASP A 481 20.28 0.03 -13.70
N ALA A 482 19.28 -0.35 -14.50
CA ALA A 482 18.20 -1.23 -14.09
C ALA A 482 18.71 -2.58 -13.61
N ILE A 483 18.26 -3.00 -12.43
CA ILE A 483 18.67 -4.25 -11.79
C ILE A 483 17.88 -5.42 -12.36
N GLY A 484 18.56 -6.49 -12.71
CA GLY A 484 17.97 -7.74 -13.19
C GLY A 484 18.67 -8.95 -12.60
N ARG A 485 17.97 -10.08 -12.57
CA ARG A 485 18.55 -11.39 -12.23
C ARG A 485 19.28 -11.96 -13.45
N ILE A 486 20.43 -12.53 -13.22
CA ILE A 486 21.25 -13.22 -14.22
C ILE A 486 21.73 -14.55 -13.67
N HIS A 487 22.01 -15.53 -14.55
CA HIS A 487 22.82 -16.70 -14.19
C HIS A 487 24.29 -16.40 -14.47
N ALA A 488 25.17 -16.80 -13.57
CA ALA A 488 26.60 -16.60 -13.79
C ALA A 488 27.09 -17.51 -14.93
N LEU A 489 27.90 -16.95 -15.83
CA LEU A 489 28.45 -17.73 -16.96
C LEU A 489 29.33 -18.92 -16.54
N ALA A 490 30.16 -18.65 -15.50
CA ALA A 490 31.10 -19.66 -15.02
C ALA A 490 30.40 -20.73 -14.14
N ASP A 491 29.20 -20.44 -13.65
CA ASP A 491 28.43 -21.32 -12.80
C ASP A 491 26.92 -21.17 -13.09
N PRO A 492 26.37 -21.97 -14.01
CA PRO A 492 24.96 -21.89 -14.40
C PRO A 492 23.96 -22.17 -13.27
N GLN A 493 24.42 -22.73 -12.14
CA GLN A 493 23.60 -22.98 -10.94
C GLN A 493 23.48 -21.72 -10.06
N LEU A 494 24.39 -20.74 -10.25
CA LEU A 494 24.38 -19.47 -9.55
C LEU A 494 23.43 -18.49 -10.22
N GLU A 495 22.40 -18.09 -9.50
CA GLU A 495 21.57 -16.92 -9.83
C GLU A 495 22.05 -15.71 -9.02
N THR A 496 22.30 -14.60 -9.68
CA THR A 496 22.73 -13.35 -9.03
C THR A 496 22.07 -12.13 -9.65
N TRP A 497 22.34 -10.94 -9.13
CA TRP A 497 21.83 -9.68 -9.64
C TRP A 497 22.93 -8.84 -10.27
N ALA A 498 22.56 -8.04 -11.25
CA ALA A 498 23.44 -7.06 -11.87
C ALA A 498 22.64 -5.83 -12.36
N ASN A 499 23.33 -4.72 -12.62
CA ASN A 499 22.77 -3.59 -13.36
C ASN A 499 22.79 -3.94 -14.86
N VAL A 500 21.77 -4.66 -15.32
CA VAL A 500 21.74 -5.33 -16.62
C VAL A 500 21.49 -4.42 -17.80
N GLY A 501 21.08 -3.17 -17.58
CA GLY A 501 20.86 -2.25 -18.68
C GLY A 501 19.86 -1.13 -18.43
N LEU A 502 19.10 -0.82 -19.48
CA LEU A 502 18.15 0.29 -19.54
C LEU A 502 16.73 -0.24 -19.74
N SER A 503 15.78 0.28 -18.97
CA SER A 503 14.35 0.02 -19.17
C SER A 503 13.63 1.32 -19.53
N THR A 504 12.86 1.32 -20.64
CA THR A 504 12.04 2.45 -21.04
C THR A 504 10.60 2.00 -21.20
N SER A 505 9.65 2.70 -20.62
CA SER A 505 8.22 2.41 -20.79
C SER A 505 7.40 3.64 -21.18
N TYR A 506 6.35 3.39 -21.94
CA TYR A 506 5.33 4.35 -22.35
C TYR A 506 3.98 3.76 -21.93
N ALA A 507 3.18 4.51 -21.21
CA ALA A 507 1.88 4.04 -20.76
C ALA A 507 0.80 5.10 -20.95
N LEU A 508 -0.35 4.68 -21.47
CA LEU A 508 -1.60 5.45 -21.50
C LEU A 508 -2.54 4.84 -20.47
N SER A 509 -2.92 5.63 -19.48
CA SER A 509 -3.87 5.25 -18.44
C SER A 509 -5.18 5.99 -18.63
N LEU A 510 -6.30 5.29 -18.49
CA LEU A 510 -7.67 5.83 -18.60
C LEU A 510 -8.45 5.47 -17.34
N GLY A 511 -9.18 6.42 -16.79
CA GLY A 511 -10.07 6.24 -15.65
C GLY A 511 -11.43 6.83 -15.89
N VAL A 512 -12.47 6.06 -15.56
CA VAL A 512 -13.87 6.49 -15.61
C VAL A 512 -14.51 6.15 -14.27
N ASN A 513 -15.03 7.15 -13.59
CA ASN A 513 -15.89 6.96 -12.44
C ASN A 513 -17.22 7.63 -12.72
N SER A 514 -18.30 6.90 -12.63
CA SER A 514 -19.64 7.40 -12.94
C SER A 514 -20.69 6.77 -12.04
N SER A 515 -21.73 7.54 -11.80
CA SER A 515 -22.90 7.14 -11.04
C SER A 515 -24.15 7.26 -11.90
N PHE A 516 -25.02 6.24 -11.89
CA PHE A 516 -26.21 6.16 -12.70
C PHE A 516 -27.44 5.86 -11.83
N PHE A 517 -28.64 6.11 -12.38
CA PHE A 517 -29.92 5.76 -11.73
C PHE A 517 -30.05 6.33 -10.31
N GLU A 518 -29.88 7.66 -10.17
CA GLU A 518 -29.92 8.35 -8.88
C GLU A 518 -28.93 7.74 -7.87
N HIS A 519 -27.72 7.42 -8.35
CA HIS A 519 -26.62 6.82 -7.60
C HIS A 519 -26.84 5.38 -7.12
N LYS A 520 -27.86 4.68 -7.61
CA LYS A 520 -28.03 3.24 -7.30
C LYS A 520 -26.96 2.37 -7.95
N MET A 521 -26.42 2.78 -9.09
CA MET A 521 -25.37 2.05 -9.80
C MET A 521 -24.10 2.90 -9.90
N ASN A 522 -22.97 2.32 -9.53
CA ASN A 522 -21.66 3.00 -9.57
C ASN A 522 -20.68 2.16 -10.36
N LEU A 523 -19.96 2.84 -11.23
CA LEU A 523 -18.89 2.32 -12.05
C LEU A 523 -17.59 3.02 -11.68
N ASN A 524 -16.56 2.27 -11.33
CA ASN A 524 -15.17 2.73 -11.28
C ASN A 524 -14.33 1.81 -12.16
N LEU A 525 -13.84 2.34 -13.27
CA LEU A 525 -12.99 1.67 -14.23
C LEU A 525 -11.67 2.40 -14.31
N GLY A 526 -10.58 1.71 -14.12
CA GLY A 526 -9.23 2.20 -14.37
C GLY A 526 -8.46 1.19 -15.21
N THR A 527 -7.82 1.64 -16.28
CA THR A 527 -7.00 0.78 -17.13
C THR A 527 -5.76 1.51 -17.61
N ALA A 528 -4.69 0.76 -17.83
CA ALA A 528 -3.47 1.24 -18.46
C ALA A 528 -3.04 0.27 -19.57
N LEU A 529 -2.64 0.80 -20.68
CA LEU A 529 -1.99 0.10 -21.79
C LEU A 529 -0.63 0.74 -22.00
N GLY A 530 0.41 -0.06 -22.12
CA GLY A 530 1.75 0.47 -22.33
C GLY A 530 2.65 -0.46 -23.13
N TYR A 531 3.79 0.09 -23.50
CA TYR A 531 4.86 -0.62 -24.14
C TYR A 531 6.16 -0.40 -23.37
N VAL A 532 6.90 -1.48 -23.11
CA VAL A 532 8.20 -1.43 -22.45
C VAL A 532 9.28 -1.94 -23.38
N THR A 533 10.41 -1.25 -23.42
CA THR A 533 11.66 -1.71 -24.04
C THR A 533 12.69 -1.99 -22.96
N LYS A 534 13.42 -3.09 -23.13
CA LYS A 534 14.52 -3.51 -22.27
C LYS A 534 15.78 -3.60 -23.13
N GLU A 535 16.74 -2.72 -22.84
CA GLU A 535 18.04 -2.72 -23.52
C GLU A 535 19.08 -3.32 -22.57
N ILE A 536 19.62 -4.48 -22.97
CA ILE A 536 20.63 -5.19 -22.17
C ILE A 536 22.00 -4.60 -22.48
N ALA A 537 22.77 -4.28 -21.46
CA ALA A 537 24.15 -3.80 -21.58
C ALA A 537 25.03 -4.84 -22.28
N PRO A 538 26.01 -4.41 -23.11
CA PRO A 538 26.78 -5.31 -23.96
C PRO A 538 27.45 -6.47 -23.22
N GLU A 539 27.94 -6.23 -22.01
CA GLU A 539 28.59 -7.21 -21.14
C GLU A 539 27.64 -8.37 -20.73
N TYR A 540 26.32 -8.12 -20.66
CA TYR A 540 25.33 -9.13 -20.29
C TYR A 540 24.67 -9.82 -21.48
N ARG A 541 24.89 -9.36 -22.71
CA ARG A 541 24.34 -10.01 -23.93
C ARG A 541 24.88 -11.40 -24.17
N LEU A 542 26.11 -11.66 -23.73
CA LEU A 542 26.77 -12.96 -23.88
C LEU A 542 26.50 -13.90 -22.69
N THR A 543 26.01 -13.35 -21.54
CA THR A 543 26.04 -14.12 -20.32
C THR A 543 24.78 -14.95 -20.08
N ALA A 544 23.61 -14.50 -20.15
CA ALA A 544 22.47 -15.33 -19.78
C ALA A 544 21.14 -14.77 -20.27
N LEU A 545 21.12 -13.50 -20.65
CA LEU A 545 19.90 -12.84 -21.09
C LEU A 545 19.86 -12.82 -22.61
N SER A 546 19.06 -13.68 -23.22
CA SER A 546 19.02 -13.79 -24.71
C SER A 546 18.21 -12.68 -25.37
N ALA A 547 17.22 -12.14 -24.67
CA ALA A 547 16.41 -11.03 -25.16
C ALA A 547 15.81 -10.27 -23.97
N GLY A 548 15.90 -8.95 -23.97
CA GLY A 548 15.13 -8.15 -23.03
C GLY A 548 13.64 -8.39 -23.25
N GLY A 549 12.88 -8.61 -22.19
CA GLY A 549 11.44 -8.76 -22.22
C GLY A 549 10.75 -7.46 -22.65
N SER A 550 10.84 -7.12 -23.95
CA SER A 550 10.19 -5.93 -24.52
C SER A 550 8.83 -6.28 -25.10
N GLY A 551 7.84 -5.40 -24.98
CA GLY A 551 6.52 -5.64 -25.54
C GLY A 551 5.41 -4.84 -24.88
N LEU A 552 4.18 -5.19 -25.26
CA LEU A 552 2.98 -4.59 -24.70
C LEU A 552 2.66 -5.16 -23.33
N PHE A 553 2.25 -4.29 -22.41
CA PHE A 553 1.64 -4.65 -21.14
C PHE A 553 0.29 -3.94 -20.97
N TYR A 554 -0.60 -4.52 -20.17
CA TYR A 554 -1.86 -3.91 -19.83
C TYR A 554 -2.26 -4.31 -18.40
N ARG A 555 -2.94 -3.39 -17.72
CA ARG A 555 -3.46 -3.62 -16.36
C ARG A 555 -4.71 -2.81 -16.14
N GLY A 556 -5.56 -3.24 -15.22
CA GLY A 556 -6.72 -2.44 -14.88
C GLY A 556 -7.57 -3.07 -13.78
N THR A 557 -8.56 -2.28 -13.36
CA THR A 557 -9.57 -2.67 -12.38
C THR A 557 -10.93 -2.18 -12.82
N LEU A 558 -11.94 -2.98 -12.57
CA LEU A 558 -13.36 -2.63 -12.71
C LEU A 558 -14.03 -2.87 -11.36
N ASN A 559 -14.75 -1.89 -10.87
CA ASN A 559 -15.67 -2.04 -9.75
C ASN A 559 -17.04 -1.51 -10.19
N LEU A 560 -18.00 -2.41 -10.33
CA LEU A 560 -19.37 -2.10 -10.70
C LEU A 560 -20.28 -2.55 -9.55
N SER A 561 -21.04 -1.64 -8.98
CA SER A 561 -21.98 -1.97 -7.91
C SER A 561 -23.37 -1.43 -8.20
N TYR A 562 -24.38 -2.19 -7.78
CA TYR A 562 -25.78 -1.81 -7.84
C TYR A 562 -26.45 -2.04 -6.50
N THR A 563 -27.08 -1.00 -5.96
CA THR A 563 -27.81 -1.07 -4.67
C THR A 563 -29.29 -0.89 -4.91
N THR A 564 -30.09 -1.85 -4.44
CA THR A 564 -31.55 -1.82 -4.52
C THR A 564 -32.16 -0.96 -3.40
N SER A 565 -33.43 -0.59 -3.54
CA SER A 565 -34.21 0.08 -2.49
C SER A 565 -34.38 -0.72 -1.19
N ARG A 566 -34.14 -2.04 -1.25
CA ARG A 566 -34.21 -2.96 -0.08
C ARG A 566 -32.82 -3.24 0.52
N ASP A 567 -31.82 -2.38 0.28
CA ASP A 567 -30.45 -2.49 0.81
C ASP A 567 -29.69 -3.76 0.41
N TRP A 568 -30.02 -4.36 -0.73
CA TRP A 568 -29.18 -5.36 -1.37
C TRP A 568 -28.16 -4.65 -2.25
N THR A 569 -26.88 -4.95 -2.06
CA THR A 569 -25.82 -4.46 -2.92
C THR A 569 -25.16 -5.61 -3.66
N TYR A 570 -25.17 -5.52 -4.98
CA TYR A 570 -24.50 -6.46 -5.88
C TYR A 570 -23.25 -5.77 -6.40
N THR A 571 -22.10 -6.45 -6.33
CA THR A 571 -20.84 -5.90 -6.79
C THR A 571 -20.14 -6.90 -7.71
N ILE A 572 -19.65 -6.41 -8.83
CA ILE A 572 -18.69 -7.10 -9.69
C ILE A 572 -17.38 -6.35 -9.57
N TYR A 573 -16.35 -7.05 -9.15
CA TYR A 573 -15.00 -6.53 -9.15
C TYR A 573 -14.15 -7.40 -10.08
N ALA A 574 -13.40 -6.76 -10.96
CA ALA A 574 -12.42 -7.42 -11.80
C ALA A 574 -11.09 -6.67 -11.72
N GLN A 575 -10.02 -7.42 -11.65
CA GLN A 575 -8.66 -6.92 -11.75
C GLN A 575 -7.95 -7.76 -12.80
N TRP A 576 -7.31 -7.08 -13.74
CA TRP A 576 -6.45 -7.73 -14.72
C TRP A 576 -5.09 -7.08 -14.72
N SER A 577 -4.09 -7.92 -14.74
CA SER A 577 -2.72 -7.54 -14.99
C SER A 577 -2.28 -8.46 -16.11
N GLY A 578 -2.06 -7.92 -17.27
CA GLY A 578 -1.61 -8.70 -18.41
C GLY A 578 -0.15 -9.08 -18.26
N ARG A 579 0.59 -8.84 -19.29
CA ARG A 579 1.99 -9.24 -19.38
C ARG A 579 2.88 -8.38 -18.48
N GLU A 580 3.54 -9.01 -17.51
CA GLU A 580 4.66 -8.44 -16.78
C GLU A 580 5.95 -8.76 -17.52
N LEU A 581 6.75 -7.75 -17.85
CA LEU A 581 7.97 -7.87 -18.63
C LEU A 581 9.17 -7.40 -17.81
N THR A 582 10.09 -8.30 -17.52
CA THR A 582 11.37 -8.02 -16.86
C THR A 582 12.54 -8.32 -17.81
N PHE A 583 13.77 -8.13 -17.36
CA PHE A 583 14.94 -8.50 -18.17
C PHE A 583 15.10 -10.00 -18.34
N SER A 584 14.66 -10.79 -17.36
CA SER A 584 14.89 -12.24 -17.31
C SER A 584 13.64 -13.06 -17.57
N TYR A 585 12.44 -12.49 -17.43
CA TYR A 585 11.20 -13.24 -17.67
C TYR A 585 10.05 -12.38 -18.19
N GLN A 586 9.10 -13.05 -18.79
CA GLN A 586 7.77 -12.58 -19.09
C GLN A 586 6.77 -13.40 -18.27
N ARG A 587 5.83 -12.74 -17.61
CA ARG A 587 4.78 -13.40 -16.84
C ARG A 587 3.42 -12.92 -17.30
N ASP A 588 2.55 -13.86 -17.62
CA ASP A 588 1.17 -13.61 -17.98
C ASP A 588 0.25 -13.99 -16.80
N HIS A 589 -0.67 -13.11 -16.43
CA HIS A 589 -1.63 -13.30 -15.33
C HIS A 589 -3.04 -13.41 -15.87
N LEU A 590 -3.82 -14.35 -15.38
CA LEU A 590 -5.25 -14.40 -15.62
C LEU A 590 -5.98 -13.32 -14.80
N PRO A 591 -7.11 -12.79 -15.30
CA PRO A 591 -7.93 -11.85 -14.55
C PRO A 591 -8.42 -12.44 -13.24
N TYR A 592 -8.43 -11.64 -12.18
CA TYR A 592 -9.08 -11.93 -10.92
C TYR A 592 -10.44 -11.27 -10.92
N VAL A 593 -11.51 -12.04 -10.77
CA VAL A 593 -12.89 -11.52 -10.74
C VAL A 593 -13.62 -12.09 -9.55
N TYR A 594 -14.37 -11.26 -8.85
CA TYR A 594 -15.32 -11.73 -7.87
C TYR A 594 -16.68 -11.07 -8.03
N PHE A 595 -17.70 -11.85 -7.73
CA PHE A 595 -19.07 -11.40 -7.58
C PHE A 595 -19.41 -11.37 -6.10
N GLU A 596 -20.07 -10.32 -5.67
CA GLU A 596 -20.40 -10.14 -4.27
C GLU A 596 -21.83 -9.69 -4.11
N VAL A 597 -22.51 -10.28 -3.14
CA VAL A 597 -23.84 -9.86 -2.68
C VAL A 597 -23.73 -9.49 -1.22
N ASN A 598 -24.14 -8.27 -0.89
CA ASN A 598 -24.18 -7.77 0.47
C ASN A 598 -25.59 -7.39 0.86
N LYS A 599 -25.98 -7.70 2.10
CA LYS A 599 -27.26 -7.31 2.68
C LYS A 599 -27.04 -6.78 4.08
N SER A 600 -27.65 -5.63 4.38
CA SER A 600 -27.68 -5.05 5.72
C SER A 600 -28.99 -5.31 6.41
N PHE A 601 -28.91 -5.52 7.73
CA PHE A 601 -30.01 -5.81 8.65
C PHE A 601 -29.85 -4.94 9.93
N LEU A 602 -30.86 -4.89 10.77
CA LEU A 602 -30.85 -4.23 12.09
C LEU A 602 -30.38 -2.76 11.99
N ASP A 603 -30.97 -2.00 11.08
CA ASP A 603 -30.61 -0.60 10.83
C ASP A 603 -29.11 -0.45 10.57
N ASP A 604 -28.58 -1.27 9.68
CA ASP A 604 -27.15 -1.28 9.25
C ASP A 604 -26.16 -1.74 10.32
N ARG A 605 -26.62 -2.30 11.43
CA ARG A 605 -25.72 -2.86 12.45
C ARG A 605 -25.15 -4.23 12.06
N LEU A 606 -25.93 -5.03 11.36
CA LEU A 606 -25.52 -6.35 10.92
C LEU A 606 -25.45 -6.37 9.38
N SER A 607 -24.34 -6.82 8.83
CA SER A 607 -24.17 -6.99 7.38
C SER A 607 -23.69 -8.40 7.07
N LEU A 608 -24.33 -9.04 6.11
CA LEU A 608 -23.94 -10.33 5.57
C LEU A 608 -23.43 -10.14 4.16
N THR A 609 -22.26 -10.71 3.87
CA THR A 609 -21.60 -10.64 2.56
C THR A 609 -21.33 -12.04 2.06
N LEU A 610 -21.79 -12.35 0.85
CA LEU A 610 -21.45 -13.56 0.12
C LEU A 610 -20.63 -13.17 -1.11
N SER A 611 -19.44 -13.75 -1.27
CA SER A 611 -18.58 -13.49 -2.43
C SER A 611 -18.21 -14.79 -3.13
N LEU A 612 -18.29 -14.79 -4.45
CA LEU A 612 -17.88 -15.88 -5.33
C LEU A 612 -16.63 -15.40 -6.10
N LEU A 613 -15.50 -16.04 -5.85
CA LEU A 613 -14.21 -15.71 -6.42
C LEU A 613 -13.92 -16.62 -7.62
N ASN A 614 -13.53 -16.01 -8.75
CA ASN A 614 -13.14 -16.70 -9.98
C ASN A 614 -13.97 -17.99 -10.23
N PRO A 615 -15.27 -17.87 -10.53
CA PRO A 615 -16.18 -19.03 -10.64
C PRO A 615 -15.79 -20.01 -11.75
N TRP A 616 -14.92 -19.59 -12.66
CA TRP A 616 -14.38 -20.44 -13.74
C TRP A 616 -13.11 -21.22 -13.36
N GLY A 617 -12.70 -21.20 -12.09
CA GLY A 617 -11.59 -22.00 -11.58
C GLY A 617 -10.42 -21.21 -11.01
N THR A 618 -9.37 -21.92 -10.63
CA THR A 618 -8.17 -21.33 -10.04
C THR A 618 -7.38 -20.49 -11.04
N MET A 619 -6.82 -19.39 -10.57
CA MET A 619 -5.94 -18.57 -11.40
C MET A 619 -4.65 -19.33 -11.72
N ARG A 620 -4.25 -19.25 -12.97
CA ARG A 620 -2.98 -19.74 -13.46
C ARG A 620 -2.08 -18.57 -13.83
N THR A 621 -0.82 -18.64 -13.43
CA THR A 621 0.22 -17.71 -13.82
C THR A 621 1.23 -18.44 -14.67
N ASP A 622 1.48 -17.96 -15.89
CA ASP A 622 2.45 -18.51 -16.81
C ASP A 622 3.67 -17.62 -16.86
N THR A 623 4.85 -18.14 -16.55
CA THR A 623 6.12 -17.42 -16.57
C THR A 623 7.07 -18.06 -17.56
N ARG A 624 7.61 -17.28 -18.50
CA ARG A 624 8.65 -17.69 -19.45
C ARG A 624 9.93 -16.95 -19.13
N TYR A 625 11.01 -17.69 -18.98
CA TYR A 625 12.33 -17.14 -18.71
C TYR A 625 13.14 -17.06 -20.00
N PHE A 626 13.94 -16.01 -20.12
CA PHE A 626 14.79 -15.74 -21.28
C PHE A 626 16.26 -15.90 -20.88
N PHE A 627 16.77 -17.12 -21.00
CA PHE A 627 18.20 -17.42 -20.86
C PHE A 627 18.75 -17.90 -22.20
N ARG A 628 20.01 -17.63 -22.45
CA ARG A 628 20.63 -17.85 -23.79
C ARG A 628 20.37 -19.23 -24.37
N ASP A 629 20.65 -20.29 -23.63
CA ASP A 629 20.54 -21.67 -24.09
C ASP A 629 19.50 -22.48 -23.30
N VAL A 630 18.69 -21.78 -22.52
CA VAL A 630 17.68 -22.38 -21.65
C VAL A 630 16.32 -21.75 -21.93
N THR A 631 15.38 -22.57 -22.34
CA THR A 631 13.96 -22.19 -22.34
C THR A 631 13.32 -22.77 -21.11
N GLN A 632 12.76 -21.90 -20.26
CA GLN A 632 12.10 -22.31 -19.06
C GLN A 632 10.69 -21.72 -19.01
N THR A 633 9.70 -22.56 -18.79
CA THR A 633 8.31 -22.14 -18.60
C THR A 633 7.80 -22.69 -17.29
N ARG A 634 7.25 -21.82 -16.47
CA ARG A 634 6.67 -22.19 -15.17
C ARG A 634 5.20 -21.81 -15.12
N TRP A 635 4.35 -22.75 -14.76
CA TRP A 635 2.94 -22.54 -14.48
C TRP A 635 2.68 -22.66 -12.98
N VAL A 636 1.92 -21.73 -12.44
CA VAL A 636 1.56 -21.73 -11.01
C VAL A 636 0.06 -21.59 -10.88
N THR A 637 -0.56 -22.48 -10.12
CA THR A 637 -1.97 -22.42 -9.74
C THR A 637 -2.10 -22.31 -8.21
N ASN A 638 -3.06 -21.51 -7.75
CA ASN A 638 -3.29 -21.27 -6.34
C ASN A 638 -4.77 -21.50 -6.01
N ASN A 639 -5.08 -22.43 -5.12
CA ASN A 639 -6.44 -22.79 -4.75
C ASN A 639 -7.22 -21.63 -4.09
N HIS A 640 -6.55 -20.70 -3.39
CA HIS A 640 -7.21 -19.54 -2.78
C HIS A 640 -7.64 -18.46 -3.78
N SER A 641 -7.25 -18.59 -5.04
CA SER A 641 -7.68 -17.67 -6.10
C SER A 641 -9.11 -17.91 -6.58
N SER A 642 -9.73 -19.02 -6.20
CA SER A 642 -11.12 -19.41 -6.55
C SER A 642 -11.86 -19.90 -5.31
N GLY A 643 -13.17 -19.70 -5.24
CA GLY A 643 -13.97 -20.22 -4.15
C GLY A 643 -15.09 -19.30 -3.66
N VAL A 644 -15.68 -19.67 -2.54
CA VAL A 644 -16.80 -18.97 -1.90
C VAL A 644 -16.33 -18.37 -0.58
N ARG A 645 -16.73 -17.12 -0.31
CA ARG A 645 -16.50 -16.44 0.98
C ARG A 645 -17.79 -15.95 1.56
N LEU A 646 -17.96 -16.18 2.85
CA LEU A 646 -19.03 -15.63 3.67
C LEU A 646 -18.42 -14.68 4.70
N GLY A 647 -18.93 -13.46 4.75
CA GLY A 647 -18.54 -12.43 5.72
C GLY A 647 -19.71 -12.01 6.57
N LEU A 648 -19.51 -11.89 7.87
CA LEU A 648 -20.44 -11.34 8.84
C LEU A 648 -19.79 -10.13 9.51
N THR A 649 -20.48 -9.00 9.45
CA THR A 649 -20.03 -7.76 10.12
C THR A 649 -21.10 -7.31 11.09
N TYR A 650 -20.71 -7.04 12.35
CA TYR A 650 -21.58 -6.45 13.36
C TYR A 650 -20.99 -5.17 13.90
N SER A 651 -21.75 -4.07 13.81
CA SER A 651 -21.39 -2.75 14.30
C SER A 651 -22.26 -2.32 15.48
N PHE A 652 -21.64 -1.79 16.53
CA PHE A 652 -22.33 -1.32 17.73
C PHE A 652 -21.85 0.06 18.18
N GLY A 653 -22.61 0.70 19.06
CA GLY A 653 -22.37 2.06 19.51
C GLY A 653 -23.26 3.09 18.82
N LYS A 654 -23.09 4.36 19.14
CA LYS A 654 -23.86 5.46 18.52
C LYS A 654 -23.39 5.69 17.08
N ARG A 655 -24.33 6.02 16.19
CA ARG A 655 -24.00 6.42 14.81
C ARG A 655 -23.29 7.78 14.81
N PHE A 656 -22.34 7.96 13.89
CA PHE A 656 -21.67 9.24 13.69
C PHE A 656 -22.66 10.29 13.21
N ARG A 657 -23.00 11.27 14.05
CA ARG A 657 -23.95 12.35 13.72
C ARG A 657 -23.31 13.72 13.55
N THR A 658 -22.01 13.90 13.81
CA THR A 658 -21.42 15.24 13.88
C THR A 658 -20.28 15.45 12.90
N ARG A 659 -20.41 16.49 12.11
CA ARG A 659 -19.29 17.13 11.43
C ARG A 659 -18.49 17.89 12.44
N GLN A 660 -17.21 17.60 12.56
CA GLN A 660 -16.26 18.59 13.03
C GLN A 660 -14.99 18.55 12.26
N GLY A 661 -14.73 19.63 11.60
CA GLY A 661 -13.42 19.94 11.14
C GLY A 661 -12.96 21.24 11.77
N ASN A 662 -11.91 21.23 12.54
CA ASN A 662 -11.04 22.40 12.70
C ASN A 662 -10.35 22.76 11.37
N GLU A 663 -10.72 22.12 10.26
CA GLU A 663 -10.16 22.26 8.92
C GLU A 663 -11.00 23.15 8.00
N THR A 664 -12.04 23.80 8.52
CA THR A 664 -12.78 24.87 7.84
C THR A 664 -11.88 26.03 7.41
N ILE A 665 -10.67 26.10 7.93
CA ILE A 665 -9.71 27.19 7.62
C ILE A 665 -9.15 27.09 6.20
N GLU A 666 -9.07 25.90 5.59
CA GLU A 666 -8.68 25.79 4.19
C GLU A 666 -9.83 26.10 3.18
N GLN A 667 -11.08 26.09 3.65
CA GLN A 667 -12.25 26.46 2.84
C GLN A 667 -12.62 27.95 2.93
N THR A 668 -12.23 28.67 3.97
CA THR A 668 -12.58 30.08 4.15
C THR A 668 -11.84 31.04 3.23
N ASP A 669 -10.79 30.62 2.56
CA ASP A 669 -10.10 31.45 1.56
C ASP A 669 -10.93 31.70 0.28
N ARG A 670 -12.11 31.08 0.14
CA ARG A 670 -13.03 31.29 -1.02
C ARG A 670 -14.29 32.10 -0.73
N LYS A 671 -14.56 32.50 0.51
CA LYS A 671 -15.73 33.34 0.88
C LYS A 671 -15.35 34.79 1.20
N GLY A 672 -14.24 35.26 0.80
CA GLY A 672 -13.86 36.65 0.80
C GLY A 672 -13.95 37.13 -0.63
N LYS A 673 -15.22 37.36 -1.07
CA LYS A 673 -15.68 38.12 -2.23
C LYS A 673 -14.97 38.02 -3.49
#